data_56616326c5fbea344a9f4114ebf99bcb
#
_entry.id   56616326c5fbea344a9f4114ebf99bcb
#
_cell.length_a   1.000
_cell.length_b   1.000
_cell.length_c   1.000
_cell.angle_alpha   90.00
_cell.angle_beta   90.00
_cell.angle_gamma   90.00
#
_symmetry.space_group_name_H-M   'P 1'
#
loop_
_entity.id
_entity.type
_entity.pdbx_description
1 polymer ?
#
loop_
_entity_poly.entity_id
_entity_poly.type
_entity_poly.pdbx_seq_one_letter_code
_entity_poly.pdbx_strand_id
1 'polypeptide(L)'
;MSRAAVFVSVFLAVSCIECSGSHLDDSDWNSFLKNVGVDNSEDEFMNWRRRQDDNFFDDRTPLDEGNRYFSSRFYSPDFERNVDFLTNMVQQLQDRAPSYSLPTSYEQYMPRSSDVSDFGTFDFIVVGAGGAGAVVASRLSEISNWRVLLIEAGDYPDNITAIPNMYLQVDFTRYNWNFATVPQTTACLGMVDRSCTAIRGRGVGGTTLTNGLVYSRGSFLDYNRLAQELNDNRWSYQNILPYFKRSEDFRPTDTTATTVPSVHGYGGLLGVEYHLPRSPQLQAFFAANNELGYQFSDYNDGIGLGHSPAQVNTRGGMTHDTGTAFIMPFLNRTNLRVQLFSYATQIIIDKNKVARGVIFADAKTKRLYRAFASKEVIVSGGSYQSPQLLMLSGIGPREHLESLGIPVRQDLPIGSNLRNHNCYYGLNFRTNYTEPILPTRNVVEQFLRGQGYYTTPGSNQGVAFYESQYSRGTTYPDIEIMFIPANATNELARTSYRMTNQTYQEMWGNIDFTNSFILYINALHTESRGTVRLRSSNPYEYPLIDPRFLSDPANKDITTIFEGVQIALSLMNTTAMRKIDVEIQSHPLTACAQYRLFSDDYWYCHIRQMTWDLYHPVGTCAMSASPETGVLDSEMRVWGIRGLRVADASVFPFTFGGHPVAAIVMAGERVSDLIRQDYGAPTAFYSSG
;
A
#
# COMPACT_ATOMS: atom_id res chain seq x y z
N MET A 1 -38.84 12.71 17.46
CA MET A 1 -38.01 12.11 16.38
C MET A 1 -36.70 11.68 17.00
N SER A 2 -36.15 10.52 16.61
CA SER A 2 -34.86 10.05 17.16
C SER A 2 -33.71 10.95 16.67
N ARG A 3 -32.67 11.17 17.51
CA ARG A 3 -31.48 11.99 17.15
C ARG A 3 -30.87 11.63 15.76
N ALA A 4 -30.96 10.37 15.35
CA ALA A 4 -30.54 9.91 14.04
C ALA A 4 -31.39 10.48 12.87
N ALA A 5 -32.69 10.67 13.08
CA ALA A 5 -33.58 11.23 12.05
C ALA A 5 -33.34 12.74 11.83
N VAL A 6 -32.95 13.46 12.86
CA VAL A 6 -32.60 14.90 12.79
C VAL A 6 -31.26 15.06 12.03
N PHE A 7 -30.27 14.20 12.30
CA PHE A 7 -28.97 14.23 11.61
C PHE A 7 -29.10 13.95 10.10
N VAL A 8 -29.93 12.97 9.72
CA VAL A 8 -30.20 12.65 8.29
C VAL A 8 -30.94 13.82 7.60
N SER A 9 -31.87 14.47 8.29
CA SER A 9 -32.62 15.60 7.74
C SER A 9 -31.75 16.85 7.54
N VAL A 10 -30.83 17.12 8.45
CA VAL A 10 -29.85 18.22 8.34
C VAL A 10 -28.86 17.92 7.20
N PHE A 11 -28.39 16.70 7.07
CA PHE A 11 -27.46 16.31 6.00
C PHE A 11 -28.11 16.40 4.61
N LEU A 12 -29.36 15.98 4.47
CA LEU A 12 -30.11 16.08 3.20
C LEU A 12 -30.45 17.55 2.84
N ALA A 13 -30.70 18.41 3.83
CA ALA A 13 -30.98 19.83 3.60
C ALA A 13 -29.72 20.59 3.15
N VAL A 14 -28.56 20.30 3.77
CA VAL A 14 -27.25 20.86 3.37
C VAL A 14 -26.92 20.46 1.94
N SER A 15 -27.07 19.18 1.57
CA SER A 15 -26.84 18.71 0.19
C SER A 15 -27.79 19.34 -0.85
N CYS A 16 -29.02 19.70 -0.46
CA CYS A 16 -29.97 20.36 -1.36
C CYS A 16 -29.68 21.85 -1.57
N ILE A 17 -29.16 22.54 -0.54
CA ILE A 17 -28.80 23.97 -0.60
C ILE A 17 -27.52 24.13 -1.43
N GLU A 18 -26.54 23.24 -1.29
CA GLU A 18 -25.33 23.22 -2.12
C GLU A 18 -25.64 22.98 -3.61
N CYS A 19 -26.66 22.14 -3.93
CA CYS A 19 -27.11 21.92 -5.31
C CYS A 19 -27.84 23.10 -5.94
N SER A 20 -28.39 24.02 -5.14
CA SER A 20 -29.17 25.19 -5.62
C SER A 20 -28.36 26.47 -5.84
N GLY A 21 -27.07 26.49 -5.43
CA GLY A 21 -26.20 27.67 -5.60
C GLY A 21 -26.59 28.90 -4.74
N SER A 22 -27.42 28.73 -3.71
CA SER A 22 -27.84 29.81 -2.82
C SER A 22 -26.96 29.85 -1.56
N HIS A 23 -26.35 30.98 -1.27
CA HIS A 23 -25.64 31.26 -0.02
C HIS A 23 -26.65 31.75 1.03
N LEU A 24 -26.69 31.04 2.18
CA LEU A 24 -27.35 31.56 3.40
C LEU A 24 -26.29 32.23 4.24
N ASP A 25 -26.63 33.39 4.83
CA ASP A 25 -25.76 34.04 5.82
C ASP A 25 -25.90 33.37 7.20
N ASP A 26 -25.02 33.73 8.16
CA ASP A 26 -25.02 33.15 9.50
C ASP A 26 -26.33 33.31 10.26
N SER A 27 -27.13 34.33 9.94
CA SER A 27 -28.43 34.60 10.58
C SER A 27 -29.53 33.69 10.06
N ASP A 28 -29.49 33.38 8.76
CA ASP A 28 -30.41 32.44 8.09
C ASP A 28 -30.12 30.99 8.53
N TRP A 29 -28.84 30.67 8.75
CA TRP A 29 -28.40 29.38 9.25
C TRP A 29 -28.86 29.11 10.69
N ASN A 30 -28.69 30.06 11.56
CA ASN A 30 -29.17 30.00 12.95
C ASN A 30 -30.69 29.91 13.05
N SER A 31 -31.41 30.58 12.18
CA SER A 31 -32.89 30.49 12.08
C SER A 31 -33.35 29.11 11.61
N PHE A 32 -32.63 28.48 10.67
CA PHE A 32 -32.90 27.12 10.20
C PHE A 32 -32.70 26.08 11.30
N LEU A 33 -31.55 26.13 12.03
CA LEU A 33 -31.25 25.21 13.13
C LEU A 33 -32.29 25.26 14.23
N LYS A 34 -32.77 26.46 14.56
CA LYS A 34 -33.83 26.70 15.54
C LYS A 34 -35.16 26.08 15.13
N ASN A 35 -35.49 26.13 13.84
CA ASN A 35 -36.72 25.59 13.29
C ASN A 35 -36.75 24.05 13.20
N VAL A 36 -35.58 23.40 13.17
CA VAL A 36 -35.46 21.93 13.19
C VAL A 36 -35.27 21.34 14.61
N GLY A 37 -35.37 22.19 15.66
CA GLY A 37 -35.38 21.75 17.05
C GLY A 37 -33.98 21.35 17.59
N VAL A 38 -32.94 21.96 17.08
CA VAL A 38 -31.54 21.77 17.53
C VAL A 38 -31.16 22.97 18.38
N ASP A 39 -31.48 22.95 19.68
CA ASP A 39 -31.02 23.93 20.65
C ASP A 39 -29.64 23.53 21.18
N ASN A 40 -28.67 24.45 21.13
CA ASN A 40 -27.30 24.36 21.69
C ASN A 40 -26.33 23.31 21.13
N SER A 41 -26.38 22.99 19.84
CA SER A 41 -25.42 22.10 19.23
C SER A 41 -24.09 22.76 18.81
N GLU A 42 -24.02 24.07 18.72
CA GLU A 42 -22.77 24.80 18.39
C GLU A 42 -21.66 24.54 19.41
N ASP A 43 -22.00 24.57 20.72
CA ASP A 43 -21.01 24.36 21.77
C ASP A 43 -20.53 22.87 21.83
N GLU A 44 -21.39 21.91 21.60
CA GLU A 44 -20.97 20.48 21.56
C GLU A 44 -20.19 20.15 20.30
N PHE A 45 -20.58 20.68 19.13
CA PHE A 45 -19.86 20.47 17.86
C PHE A 45 -18.54 21.25 17.80
N MET A 46 -18.53 22.50 18.28
CA MET A 46 -17.32 23.32 18.38
C MET A 46 -16.40 22.83 19.51
N ASN A 47 -16.94 22.30 20.61
CA ASN A 47 -16.18 21.65 21.67
C ASN A 47 -15.68 20.26 21.25
N TRP A 48 -16.39 19.50 20.39
CA TRP A 48 -15.91 18.31 19.73
C TRP A 48 -14.76 18.66 18.78
N ARG A 49 -14.91 19.72 17.99
CA ARG A 49 -13.88 20.23 17.08
C ARG A 49 -12.65 20.72 17.84
N ARG A 50 -12.81 21.51 18.92
CA ARG A 50 -11.72 21.96 19.81
C ARG A 50 -11.04 20.81 20.55
N ARG A 51 -11.76 19.78 20.99
CA ARG A 51 -11.16 18.59 21.62
C ARG A 51 -10.39 17.70 20.63
N GLN A 52 -10.71 17.75 19.36
CA GLN A 52 -9.90 17.16 18.31
C GLN A 52 -8.61 17.96 18.11
N ASP A 53 -8.68 19.29 18.21
CA ASP A 53 -7.54 20.19 18.03
C ASP A 53 -6.58 20.18 19.26
N ASP A 54 -7.10 20.06 20.49
CA ASP A 54 -6.30 20.25 21.73
C ASP A 54 -5.64 18.95 22.27
N ASN A 55 -6.10 17.76 21.90
CA ASN A 55 -5.55 16.48 22.41
C ASN A 55 -4.59 15.77 21.43
N PHE A 56 -4.31 16.35 20.28
CA PHE A 56 -3.58 15.66 19.22
C PHE A 56 -2.09 15.93 19.19
N PHE A 57 -1.61 17.02 19.80
CA PHE A 57 -0.22 17.45 19.64
C PHE A 57 0.31 18.17 20.89
N ASP A 58 0.98 17.45 21.76
CA ASP A 58 1.90 18.03 22.75
C ASP A 58 3.34 17.59 22.42
N ASP A 59 3.84 18.07 21.29
CA ASP A 59 5.28 18.22 21.05
C ASP A 59 5.49 19.16 19.85
N ARG A 60 5.96 20.38 20.16
CA ARG A 60 6.07 21.52 19.25
C ARG A 60 7.21 21.35 18.25
N THR A 61 6.90 20.75 17.11
CA THR A 61 7.75 20.82 15.92
C THR A 61 7.03 21.63 14.83
N PRO A 62 7.73 22.26 13.87
CA PRO A 62 7.11 23.03 12.77
C PRO A 62 6.13 22.24 11.91
N LEU A 63 6.03 20.90 12.09
CA LEU A 63 5.09 20.00 11.40
C LEU A 63 3.68 20.01 12.03
N ASP A 64 3.51 20.49 13.27
CA ASP A 64 2.23 20.56 13.95
C ASP A 64 1.23 21.54 13.30
N GLU A 65 1.74 22.60 12.69
CA GLU A 65 0.88 23.57 12.00
C GLU A 65 0.26 23.00 10.71
N GLY A 66 0.93 22.06 10.05
CA GLY A 66 0.49 21.47 8.78
C GLY A 66 -0.85 20.74 8.84
N ASN A 67 -1.08 19.91 9.85
CA ASN A 67 -2.31 19.10 9.96
C ASN A 67 -3.58 19.92 10.18
N ARG A 68 -3.48 21.11 10.75
CA ARG A 68 -4.63 22.01 10.97
C ARG A 68 -5.22 22.56 9.67
N TYR A 69 -4.42 22.60 8.59
CA TYR A 69 -4.81 23.23 7.32
C TYR A 69 -5.57 22.31 6.37
N PHE A 70 -5.38 20.98 6.47
CA PHE A 70 -6.06 20.05 5.57
C PHE A 70 -7.56 19.86 5.86
N SER A 71 -8.00 20.05 7.11
CA SER A 71 -9.41 19.94 7.47
C SER A 71 -10.30 21.08 6.98
N SER A 72 -9.69 22.25 6.65
CA SER A 72 -10.40 23.45 6.19
C SER A 72 -10.19 23.78 4.71
N ARG A 73 -9.92 22.80 3.92
CA ARG A 73 -9.38 22.80 2.56
C ARG A 73 -10.05 23.75 1.55
N PHE A 74 -11.35 23.94 1.58
CA PHE A 74 -12.07 24.60 0.50
C PHE A 74 -12.65 25.98 0.83
N TYR A 75 -12.71 26.40 2.09
CA TYR A 75 -13.42 27.62 2.52
C TYR A 75 -12.69 28.43 3.60
N SER A 76 -11.37 28.29 3.74
CA SER A 76 -10.62 29.06 4.72
C SER A 76 -10.39 30.50 4.21
N PRO A 77 -10.62 31.54 5.02
CA PRO A 77 -10.16 32.90 4.72
C PRO A 77 -8.62 33.00 4.59
N ASP A 78 -7.91 31.94 4.95
CA ASP A 78 -6.46 31.80 4.88
C ASP A 78 -5.97 30.95 3.70
N PHE A 79 -6.74 30.82 2.61
CA PHE A 79 -6.36 29.97 1.46
C PHE A 79 -4.95 30.30 0.92
N GLU A 80 -4.63 31.58 0.74
CA GLU A 80 -3.32 32.02 0.27
C GLU A 80 -2.19 31.61 1.25
N ARG A 81 -2.43 31.73 2.56
CA ARG A 81 -1.49 31.28 3.58
C ARG A 81 -1.26 29.75 3.52
N ASN A 82 -2.30 28.98 3.25
CA ASN A 82 -2.20 27.54 3.08
C ASN A 82 -1.44 27.16 1.82
N VAL A 83 -1.63 27.90 0.72
CA VAL A 83 -0.86 27.76 -0.52
C VAL A 83 0.61 28.01 -0.24
N ASP A 84 0.95 29.13 0.40
CA ASP A 84 2.34 29.49 0.72
C ASP A 84 3.00 28.46 1.65
N PHE A 85 2.29 28.04 2.69
CA PHE A 85 2.76 27.02 3.64
C PHE A 85 3.08 25.70 2.94
N LEU A 86 2.14 25.16 2.17
CA LEU A 86 2.31 23.88 1.49
C LEU A 86 3.36 23.97 0.37
N THR A 87 3.44 25.11 -0.34
CA THR A 87 4.48 25.36 -1.35
C THR A 87 5.87 25.31 -0.73
N ASN A 88 6.07 26.01 0.39
CA ASN A 88 7.34 25.99 1.11
C ASN A 88 7.71 24.60 1.61
N MET A 89 6.72 23.85 2.12
CA MET A 89 6.94 22.50 2.62
C MET A 89 7.36 21.53 1.49
N VAL A 90 6.67 21.58 0.35
CA VAL A 90 7.02 20.77 -0.84
C VAL A 90 8.41 21.11 -1.34
N GLN A 91 8.74 22.41 -1.46
CA GLN A 91 10.07 22.86 -1.88
C GLN A 91 11.15 22.34 -0.94
N GLN A 92 10.98 22.54 0.36
CA GLN A 92 11.92 22.02 1.37
C GLN A 92 12.11 20.51 1.29
N LEU A 93 11.04 19.75 1.02
CA LEU A 93 11.15 18.31 0.85
C LEU A 93 11.95 17.95 -0.39
N GLN A 94 11.65 18.60 -1.54
CA GLN A 94 12.40 18.39 -2.79
C GLN A 94 13.88 18.71 -2.63
N ASP A 95 14.22 19.81 -1.96
CA ASP A 95 15.60 20.22 -1.71
C ASP A 95 16.36 19.27 -0.76
N ARG A 96 15.67 18.68 0.21
CA ARG A 96 16.27 17.79 1.22
C ARG A 96 16.32 16.32 0.78
N ALA A 97 15.42 15.87 -0.07
CA ALA A 97 15.30 14.47 -0.44
C ALA A 97 16.63 13.85 -0.92
N PRO A 98 17.45 14.51 -1.78
CA PRO A 98 18.71 13.92 -2.24
C PRO A 98 19.75 13.71 -1.13
N SER A 99 19.66 14.47 -0.03
CA SER A 99 20.61 14.43 1.09
C SER A 99 20.05 13.74 2.35
N TYR A 100 18.81 13.25 2.30
CA TYR A 100 18.19 12.61 3.46
C TYR A 100 18.86 11.27 3.80
N SER A 101 19.33 11.15 5.04
CA SER A 101 19.93 9.91 5.53
C SER A 101 18.88 8.91 5.95
N LEU A 102 18.63 7.94 5.09
CA LEU A 102 17.68 6.84 5.35
C LEU A 102 18.26 5.84 6.37
N PRO A 103 17.41 5.21 7.20
CA PRO A 103 17.87 4.23 8.16
C PRO A 103 18.41 2.97 7.47
N THR A 104 19.39 2.31 8.09
CA THR A 104 19.97 1.03 7.65
C THR A 104 19.82 -0.08 8.67
N SER A 105 19.20 0.22 9.82
CA SER A 105 18.92 -0.69 10.92
C SER A 105 17.76 -0.16 11.77
N TYR A 106 17.39 -0.91 12.83
CA TYR A 106 16.40 -0.47 13.81
C TYR A 106 17.05 0.18 15.06
N GLU A 107 18.32 0.58 15.01
CA GLU A 107 19.05 1.13 16.18
C GLU A 107 18.37 2.35 16.81
N GLN A 108 17.61 3.11 16.05
CA GLN A 108 16.82 4.22 16.58
C GLN A 108 15.83 3.80 17.69
N TYR A 109 15.45 2.53 17.77
CA TYR A 109 14.59 1.97 18.83
C TYR A 109 15.38 1.34 19.96
N MET A 110 16.72 1.19 19.84
CA MET A 110 17.54 0.51 20.84
C MET A 110 17.37 1.16 22.21
N PRO A 111 17.01 0.39 23.25
CA PRO A 111 16.83 0.89 24.61
C PRO A 111 18.16 1.20 25.27
N ARG A 112 18.13 2.04 26.30
CA ARG A 112 19.32 2.34 27.12
C ARG A 112 19.60 1.27 28.18
N SER A 113 18.60 0.47 28.52
CA SER A 113 18.68 -0.60 29.53
C SER A 113 17.88 -1.81 29.04
N SER A 114 18.25 -3.00 29.53
CA SER A 114 17.49 -4.23 29.30
C SER A 114 16.27 -4.37 30.24
N ASP A 115 16.03 -3.42 31.12
CA ASP A 115 14.90 -3.45 32.05
C ASP A 115 13.58 -3.31 31.28
N VAL A 116 12.64 -4.20 31.57
CA VAL A 116 11.33 -4.24 30.90
C VAL A 116 10.25 -3.73 31.84
N SER A 117 9.68 -2.58 31.53
CA SER A 117 8.56 -1.98 32.27
C SER A 117 7.22 -2.59 31.85
N ASP A 118 6.27 -2.65 32.78
CA ASP A 118 4.89 -3.09 32.50
C ASP A 118 4.11 -1.98 31.79
N PHE A 119 3.47 -2.32 30.66
CA PHE A 119 2.64 -1.41 29.88
C PHE A 119 1.14 -1.62 30.10
N GLY A 120 0.80 -2.73 30.75
CA GLY A 120 -0.57 -3.11 31.06
C GLY A 120 -1.11 -4.28 30.25
N THR A 121 -2.38 -4.58 30.49
CA THR A 121 -3.10 -5.71 29.85
C THR A 121 -4.21 -5.20 28.94
N PHE A 122 -4.34 -5.82 27.77
CA PHE A 122 -5.34 -5.55 26.75
C PHE A 122 -6.05 -6.86 26.37
N ASP A 123 -7.17 -6.78 25.70
CA ASP A 123 -7.79 -7.98 25.14
C ASP A 123 -7.04 -8.42 23.90
N PHE A 124 -6.73 -7.47 23.02
CA PHE A 124 -5.99 -7.70 21.78
C PHE A 124 -4.80 -6.75 21.67
N ILE A 125 -3.70 -7.27 21.15
CA ILE A 125 -2.52 -6.49 20.77
C ILE A 125 -2.31 -6.69 19.26
N VAL A 126 -2.38 -5.60 18.49
CA VAL A 126 -2.08 -5.56 17.06
C VAL A 126 -0.69 -4.95 16.87
N VAL A 127 0.22 -5.66 16.22
CA VAL A 127 1.59 -5.21 15.98
C VAL A 127 1.76 -4.80 14.54
N GLY A 128 1.85 -3.50 14.29
CA GLY A 128 1.92 -2.85 12.99
C GLY A 128 0.58 -2.25 12.56
N ALA A 129 0.58 -0.96 12.24
CA ALA A 129 -0.59 -0.21 11.80
C ALA A 129 -0.66 -0.07 10.28
N GLY A 130 -0.18 -1.07 9.53
CA GLY A 130 -0.24 -1.12 8.06
C GLY A 130 -1.60 -1.51 7.51
N GLY A 131 -1.65 -1.86 6.21
CA GLY A 131 -2.87 -2.12 5.45
C GLY A 131 -3.91 -3.02 6.14
N ALA A 132 -3.50 -4.13 6.76
CA ALA A 132 -4.42 -5.00 7.49
C ALA A 132 -4.50 -4.65 8.98
N GLY A 133 -3.37 -4.31 9.63
CA GLY A 133 -3.35 -4.04 11.07
C GLY A 133 -4.20 -2.84 11.49
N ALA A 134 -4.24 -1.79 10.68
CA ALA A 134 -5.14 -0.65 10.87
C ALA A 134 -6.62 -1.09 10.81
N VAL A 135 -6.97 -1.94 9.85
CA VAL A 135 -8.32 -2.50 9.72
C VAL A 135 -8.68 -3.34 10.95
N VAL A 136 -7.81 -4.26 11.35
CA VAL A 136 -8.01 -5.14 12.51
C VAL A 136 -8.22 -4.33 13.78
N ALA A 137 -7.35 -3.37 14.07
CA ALA A 137 -7.45 -2.53 15.26
C ALA A 137 -8.74 -1.70 15.27
N SER A 138 -9.12 -1.13 14.12
CA SER A 138 -10.38 -0.40 13.96
C SER A 138 -11.58 -1.29 14.22
N ARG A 139 -11.65 -2.46 13.55
CA ARG A 139 -12.79 -3.36 13.64
C ARG A 139 -12.94 -3.97 15.03
N LEU A 140 -11.87 -4.41 15.67
CA LEU A 140 -11.93 -4.96 17.03
C LEU A 140 -12.34 -3.90 18.06
N SER A 141 -11.92 -2.63 17.90
CA SER A 141 -12.30 -1.55 18.78
C SER A 141 -13.75 -1.06 18.60
N GLU A 142 -14.49 -1.53 17.60
CA GLU A 142 -15.96 -1.33 17.52
C GLU A 142 -16.69 -2.03 18.66
N ILE A 143 -16.08 -3.07 19.27
CA ILE A 143 -16.63 -3.77 20.43
C ILE A 143 -16.19 -3.03 21.69
N SER A 144 -17.07 -2.25 22.28
CA SER A 144 -16.74 -1.27 23.33
C SER A 144 -16.13 -1.87 24.60
N ASN A 145 -16.37 -3.15 24.90
CA ASN A 145 -15.79 -3.84 26.06
C ASN A 145 -14.46 -4.56 25.74
N TRP A 146 -13.95 -4.46 24.53
CA TRP A 146 -12.63 -4.98 24.15
C TRP A 146 -11.58 -3.87 24.15
N ARG A 147 -10.52 -4.06 24.93
CA ARG A 147 -9.39 -3.14 24.98
C ARG A 147 -8.37 -3.55 23.91
N VAL A 148 -8.13 -2.68 22.94
CA VAL A 148 -7.22 -2.93 21.82
C VAL A 148 -5.99 -2.02 21.94
N LEU A 149 -4.80 -2.62 21.91
CA LEU A 149 -3.53 -1.92 21.77
C LEU A 149 -3.02 -2.11 20.35
N LEU A 150 -2.79 -1.00 19.65
CA LEU A 150 -2.12 -0.95 18.35
C LEU A 150 -0.70 -0.40 18.55
N ILE A 151 0.32 -1.20 18.23
CA ILE A 151 1.75 -0.82 18.34
C ILE A 151 2.25 -0.47 16.95
N GLU A 152 2.77 0.74 16.75
CA GLU A 152 3.32 1.20 15.49
C GLU A 152 4.71 1.81 15.68
N ALA A 153 5.63 1.47 14.79
CA ALA A 153 7.01 1.92 14.86
C ALA A 153 7.19 3.38 14.39
N GLY A 154 6.34 3.84 13.48
CA GLY A 154 6.40 5.19 12.92
C GLY A 154 5.41 6.16 13.55
N ASP A 155 5.11 7.18 12.78
CA ASP A 155 4.23 8.32 13.13
C ASP A 155 2.90 8.25 12.40
N TYR A 156 2.00 9.16 12.68
CA TYR A 156 0.79 9.41 11.89
C TYR A 156 1.13 9.93 10.50
N PRO A 157 0.23 9.75 9.49
CA PRO A 157 0.34 10.41 8.20
C PRO A 157 0.36 11.94 8.36
N ASP A 158 1.01 12.63 7.43
CA ASP A 158 1.12 14.09 7.42
C ASP A 158 0.75 14.69 6.04
N ASN A 159 0.94 15.99 5.92
CA ASN A 159 0.59 16.72 4.70
C ASN A 159 1.36 16.27 3.45
N ILE A 160 2.57 15.72 3.62
CA ILE A 160 3.36 15.21 2.50
C ILE A 160 2.80 13.87 2.02
N THR A 161 2.47 12.97 2.94
CA THR A 161 1.88 11.67 2.58
C THR A 161 0.47 11.81 2.00
N ALA A 162 -0.20 12.96 2.24
CA ALA A 162 -1.50 13.27 1.68
C ALA A 162 -1.46 13.66 0.19
N ILE A 163 -0.29 13.97 -0.39
CA ILE A 163 -0.15 14.37 -1.80
C ILE A 163 0.18 13.14 -2.66
N PRO A 164 -0.75 12.67 -3.52
CA PRO A 164 -0.55 11.45 -4.31
C PRO A 164 0.71 11.44 -5.17
N ASN A 165 1.10 12.59 -5.70
CA ASN A 165 2.26 12.72 -6.59
C ASN A 165 3.62 12.74 -5.86
N MET A 166 3.64 12.75 -4.53
CA MET A 166 4.87 12.87 -3.74
C MET A 166 5.49 11.51 -3.35
N TYR A 167 5.06 10.39 -3.95
CA TYR A 167 5.50 9.06 -3.56
C TYR A 167 7.03 8.88 -3.57
N LEU A 168 7.73 9.40 -4.60
CA LEU A 168 9.21 9.35 -4.65
C LEU A 168 9.87 10.18 -3.55
N GLN A 169 9.30 11.35 -3.24
CA GLN A 169 9.82 12.23 -2.19
C GLN A 169 9.56 11.63 -0.80
N VAL A 170 8.42 10.95 -0.61
CA VAL A 170 8.08 10.25 0.64
C VAL A 170 9.08 9.14 0.94
N ASP A 171 9.67 8.49 -0.09
CA ASP A 171 10.74 7.51 0.08
C ASP A 171 11.97 8.06 0.80
N PHE A 172 12.20 9.39 0.74
CA PHE A 172 13.29 10.10 1.41
C PHE A 172 12.83 10.83 2.68
N THR A 173 11.94 10.20 3.42
CA THR A 173 11.43 10.72 4.69
C THR A 173 11.46 9.66 5.79
N ARG A 174 11.01 10.07 6.98
CA ARG A 174 10.81 9.17 8.11
C ARG A 174 9.83 8.01 7.84
N TYR A 175 9.05 8.08 6.78
CA TYR A 175 8.03 7.07 6.45
C TYR A 175 8.59 5.85 5.70
N ASN A 176 9.87 5.79 5.39
CA ASN A 176 10.51 4.65 4.71
C ASN A 176 11.43 3.87 5.65
N TRP A 177 11.29 2.53 5.67
CA TRP A 177 12.23 1.63 6.33
C TRP A 177 13.56 1.48 5.59
N ASN A 178 13.59 1.75 4.28
CA ASN A 178 14.77 1.63 3.43
C ASN A 178 15.40 0.23 3.41
N PHE A 179 14.59 -0.81 3.32
CA PHE A 179 15.11 -2.16 3.10
C PHE A 179 15.73 -2.30 1.71
N ALA A 180 16.68 -3.21 1.60
CA ALA A 180 17.29 -3.63 0.35
C ALA A 180 17.44 -5.15 0.32
N THR A 181 17.43 -5.71 -0.88
CA THR A 181 17.67 -7.14 -1.06
C THR A 181 19.15 -7.48 -0.85
N VAL A 182 19.45 -8.75 -0.58
CA VAL A 182 20.81 -9.24 -0.83
C VAL A 182 21.13 -9.14 -2.32
N PRO A 183 22.42 -9.15 -2.73
CA PRO A 183 22.78 -9.12 -4.15
C PRO A 183 22.08 -10.21 -4.94
N GLN A 184 21.45 -9.84 -6.04
CA GLN A 184 20.75 -10.75 -6.93
C GLN A 184 21.63 -11.24 -8.07
N THR A 185 21.29 -12.39 -8.66
CA THR A 185 22.08 -13.01 -9.73
C THR A 185 21.37 -13.03 -11.09
N THR A 186 20.05 -12.90 -11.09
CA THR A 186 19.19 -13.08 -12.28
C THR A 186 18.39 -11.85 -12.64
N ALA A 187 18.31 -10.87 -11.74
CA ALA A 187 17.66 -9.58 -11.93
C ALA A 187 18.41 -8.49 -11.13
N CYS A 188 17.95 -7.24 -11.14
CA CYS A 188 18.60 -6.11 -10.46
C CYS A 188 20.07 -5.86 -10.89
N LEU A 189 20.49 -6.37 -12.05
CA LEU A 189 21.90 -6.35 -12.42
C LEU A 189 22.40 -4.94 -12.76
N GLY A 190 21.52 -4.02 -13.15
CA GLY A 190 21.83 -2.61 -13.37
C GLY A 190 21.83 -1.75 -12.09
N MET A 191 21.62 -2.35 -10.91
CA MET A 191 21.54 -1.66 -9.62
C MET A 191 22.87 -1.71 -8.87
N VAL A 192 23.09 -0.76 -7.97
CA VAL A 192 24.27 -0.72 -7.06
C VAL A 192 24.33 -2.03 -6.28
N ASP A 193 25.50 -2.67 -6.32
CA ASP A 193 25.76 -3.99 -5.70
C ASP A 193 24.82 -5.11 -6.17
N ARG A 194 24.13 -4.94 -7.29
CA ARG A 194 23.06 -5.82 -7.79
C ARG A 194 21.96 -6.04 -6.73
N SER A 195 21.72 -5.04 -5.90
CA SER A 195 20.76 -5.06 -4.81
C SER A 195 19.62 -4.10 -5.12
N CYS A 196 18.41 -4.63 -5.20
CA CYS A 196 17.21 -3.84 -5.38
C CYS A 196 16.75 -3.21 -4.08
N THR A 197 16.11 -2.05 -4.15
CA THR A 197 15.34 -1.52 -3.02
C THR A 197 14.14 -2.42 -2.73
N ALA A 198 13.78 -2.50 -1.45
CA ALA A 198 12.61 -3.21 -0.95
C ALA A 198 11.80 -2.26 -0.07
N ILE A 199 11.35 -1.14 -0.64
CA ILE A 199 10.70 -0.03 0.05
C ILE A 199 9.49 -0.51 0.82
N ARG A 200 9.42 -0.16 2.13
CA ARG A 200 8.27 -0.41 3.01
C ARG A 200 7.97 0.83 3.84
N GLY A 201 6.68 1.11 3.96
CA GLY A 201 6.23 2.24 4.77
C GLY A 201 6.39 1.99 6.27
N ARG A 202 6.66 3.07 7.03
CA ARG A 202 6.82 3.12 8.47
C ARG A 202 5.95 4.23 9.05
N GLY A 203 4.77 3.87 9.54
CA GLY A 203 3.79 4.82 10.10
C GLY A 203 2.40 4.22 10.14
N VAL A 204 1.46 4.93 10.70
CA VAL A 204 0.04 4.55 10.71
C VAL A 204 -0.51 4.64 9.30
N GLY A 205 -0.76 3.49 8.68
CA GLY A 205 -1.01 3.27 7.27
C GLY A 205 0.01 2.31 6.63
N GLY A 206 1.21 2.17 7.24
CA GLY A 206 2.27 1.30 6.72
C GLY A 206 2.62 1.66 5.28
N THR A 207 2.77 0.65 4.42
CA THR A 207 3.12 0.87 3.01
C THR A 207 2.03 1.60 2.20
N THR A 208 0.79 1.73 2.69
CA THR A 208 -0.21 2.58 2.01
C THR A 208 0.09 4.08 2.09
N LEU A 209 1.09 4.50 2.89
CA LEU A 209 1.63 5.87 2.92
C LEU A 209 2.63 6.15 1.79
N THR A 210 3.27 5.10 1.24
CA THR A 210 4.43 5.21 0.34
C THR A 210 4.23 4.50 -0.99
N ASN A 211 3.04 3.91 -1.24
CA ASN A 211 2.75 3.14 -2.44
C ASN A 211 2.28 4.02 -3.61
N GLY A 212 2.13 3.39 -4.79
CA GLY A 212 1.58 4.02 -6.00
C GLY A 212 0.05 4.15 -6.02
N LEU A 213 -0.63 3.92 -4.92
CA LEU A 213 -2.07 4.09 -4.68
C LEU A 213 -3.00 3.21 -5.52
N VAL A 214 -2.52 2.36 -6.41
CA VAL A 214 -3.38 1.51 -7.26
C VAL A 214 -4.20 0.56 -6.40
N TYR A 215 -5.52 0.61 -6.57
CA TYR A 215 -6.47 -0.30 -5.96
C TYR A 215 -6.87 -1.38 -6.96
N SER A 216 -6.39 -2.60 -6.74
CA SER A 216 -6.66 -3.76 -7.57
C SER A 216 -7.01 -4.96 -6.72
N ARG A 217 -8.05 -5.71 -7.10
CA ARG A 217 -8.49 -6.92 -6.40
C ARG A 217 -7.85 -8.19 -6.96
N GLY A 218 -7.36 -8.14 -8.19
CA GLY A 218 -6.97 -9.34 -8.93
C GLY A 218 -8.16 -10.12 -9.49
N SER A 219 -7.88 -11.32 -10.02
CA SER A 219 -8.89 -12.18 -10.63
C SER A 219 -9.66 -13.00 -9.59
N PHE A 220 -10.93 -13.33 -9.89
CA PHE A 220 -11.70 -14.28 -9.09
C PHE A 220 -11.00 -15.65 -9.01
N LEU A 221 -10.19 -16.00 -10.01
CA LEU A 221 -9.43 -17.24 -10.06
C LEU A 221 -8.35 -17.31 -8.99
N ASP A 222 -7.75 -16.20 -8.61
CA ASP A 222 -6.78 -16.13 -7.50
C ASP A 222 -7.39 -16.65 -6.19
N TYR A 223 -8.57 -16.17 -5.88
CA TYR A 223 -9.24 -16.51 -4.61
C TYR A 223 -9.87 -17.89 -4.63
N ASN A 224 -10.38 -18.32 -5.79
CA ASN A 224 -10.87 -19.69 -5.94
C ASN A 224 -9.72 -20.70 -5.83
N ARG A 225 -8.54 -20.37 -6.36
CA ARG A 225 -7.31 -21.14 -6.14
C ARG A 225 -6.92 -21.15 -4.66
N LEU A 226 -6.95 -20.01 -3.99
CA LEU A 226 -6.66 -19.92 -2.55
C LEU A 226 -7.61 -20.81 -1.74
N ALA A 227 -8.92 -20.78 -2.04
CA ALA A 227 -9.90 -21.63 -1.40
C ALA A 227 -9.62 -23.13 -1.58
N GLN A 228 -9.18 -23.53 -2.78
CA GLN A 228 -8.79 -24.90 -3.08
C GLN A 228 -7.52 -25.31 -2.32
N GLU A 229 -6.45 -24.50 -2.36
CA GLU A 229 -5.20 -24.79 -1.66
C GLU A 229 -5.37 -24.87 -0.13
N LEU A 230 -6.31 -24.09 0.44
CA LEU A 230 -6.64 -24.11 1.86
C LEU A 230 -7.67 -25.18 2.22
N ASN A 231 -8.31 -25.82 1.24
CA ASN A 231 -9.49 -26.67 1.44
C ASN A 231 -10.58 -25.96 2.26
N ASP A 232 -10.77 -24.66 2.01
CA ASP A 232 -11.73 -23.81 2.72
C ASP A 232 -12.43 -22.85 1.77
N ASN A 233 -13.66 -23.23 1.36
CA ASN A 233 -14.44 -22.44 0.41
C ASN A 233 -14.81 -21.03 0.89
N ARG A 234 -14.63 -20.74 2.19
CA ARG A 234 -14.83 -19.39 2.74
C ARG A 234 -13.86 -18.37 2.14
N TRP A 235 -12.78 -18.81 1.46
CA TRP A 235 -11.82 -17.97 0.73
C TRP A 235 -12.12 -17.85 -0.77
N SER A 236 -13.16 -18.50 -1.30
CA SER A 236 -13.57 -18.29 -2.69
C SER A 236 -14.01 -16.85 -2.94
N TYR A 237 -13.86 -16.38 -4.17
CA TYR A 237 -14.17 -14.98 -4.53
C TYR A 237 -15.57 -14.56 -4.10
N GLN A 238 -16.56 -15.40 -4.33
CA GLN A 238 -17.94 -15.12 -3.94
C GLN A 238 -18.09 -14.84 -2.43
N ASN A 239 -17.35 -15.56 -1.59
CA ASN A 239 -17.43 -15.44 -0.14
C ASN A 239 -16.58 -14.28 0.42
N ILE A 240 -15.56 -13.83 -0.29
CA ILE A 240 -14.73 -12.71 0.15
C ILE A 240 -15.11 -11.36 -0.50
N LEU A 241 -15.86 -11.34 -1.61
CA LEU A 241 -16.31 -10.11 -2.26
C LEU A 241 -17.04 -9.16 -1.30
N PRO A 242 -17.90 -9.63 -0.37
CA PRO A 242 -18.53 -8.74 0.62
C PRO A 242 -17.53 -7.98 1.49
N TYR A 243 -16.35 -8.56 1.81
CA TYR A 243 -15.31 -7.90 2.60
C TYR A 243 -14.59 -6.81 1.81
N PHE A 244 -14.35 -7.01 0.51
CA PHE A 244 -13.88 -5.93 -0.38
C PHE A 244 -14.86 -4.76 -0.37
N LYS A 245 -16.14 -5.05 -0.59
CA LYS A 245 -17.20 -4.02 -0.65
C LYS A 245 -17.40 -3.29 0.68
N ARG A 246 -17.19 -3.96 1.81
CA ARG A 246 -17.31 -3.35 3.14
C ARG A 246 -16.30 -2.23 3.38
N SER A 247 -15.09 -2.41 2.89
CA SER A 247 -14.02 -1.44 3.07
C SER A 247 -14.10 -0.28 2.09
N GLU A 248 -14.63 -0.53 0.90
CA GLU A 248 -14.55 0.37 -0.24
C GLU A 248 -15.63 1.47 -0.19
N ASP A 249 -15.19 2.72 -0.40
CA ASP A 249 -16.06 3.85 -0.76
C ASP A 249 -15.70 4.27 -2.19
N PHE A 250 -16.26 3.55 -3.17
CA PHE A 250 -16.01 3.79 -4.57
C PHE A 250 -16.75 5.03 -5.05
N ARG A 251 -16.01 5.98 -5.62
CA ARG A 251 -16.54 7.22 -6.16
C ARG A 251 -16.07 7.38 -7.61
N PRO A 252 -16.88 6.94 -8.58
CA PRO A 252 -16.52 7.05 -10.00
C PRO A 252 -16.53 8.52 -10.43
N THR A 253 -15.41 9.22 -10.24
CA THR A 253 -15.20 10.61 -10.66
C THR A 253 -15.11 10.75 -12.18
N ASP A 254 -14.83 9.64 -12.87
CA ASP A 254 -14.77 9.56 -14.33
C ASP A 254 -15.96 8.80 -14.90
N THR A 255 -16.89 9.53 -15.50
CA THR A 255 -18.08 8.97 -16.13
C THR A 255 -17.82 8.29 -17.47
N THR A 256 -16.61 8.42 -18.04
CA THR A 256 -16.21 7.79 -19.31
C THR A 256 -15.53 6.43 -19.10
N ALA A 257 -15.17 6.09 -17.85
CA ALA A 257 -14.61 4.79 -17.51
C ALA A 257 -15.71 3.74 -17.42
N THR A 258 -15.40 2.54 -17.91
CA THR A 258 -16.29 1.37 -17.73
C THR A 258 -16.28 0.94 -16.27
N THR A 259 -17.45 0.82 -15.67
CA THR A 259 -17.62 0.43 -14.27
C THR A 259 -18.70 -0.64 -14.18
N VAL A 260 -18.46 -1.66 -13.34
CA VAL A 260 -19.44 -2.69 -12.99
C VAL A 260 -19.96 -2.44 -11.56
N PRO A 261 -21.06 -1.67 -11.37
CA PRO A 261 -21.46 -1.19 -10.05
C PRO A 261 -21.74 -2.31 -9.02
N SER A 262 -22.15 -3.49 -9.47
CA SER A 262 -22.49 -4.62 -8.61
C SER A 262 -21.30 -5.18 -7.83
N VAL A 263 -20.07 -4.99 -8.33
CA VAL A 263 -18.86 -5.49 -7.65
C VAL A 263 -18.26 -4.48 -6.70
N HIS A 264 -18.61 -3.20 -6.82
CA HIS A 264 -18.09 -2.14 -5.96
C HIS A 264 -18.87 -1.96 -4.65
N GLY A 265 -18.16 -1.43 -3.63
CA GLY A 265 -18.72 -0.99 -2.36
C GLY A 265 -18.86 0.54 -2.32
N TYR A 266 -19.89 1.02 -1.65
CA TYR A 266 -20.18 2.44 -1.49
C TYR A 266 -20.36 2.75 0.00
N GLY A 267 -19.75 3.85 0.48
CA GLY A 267 -19.85 4.26 1.88
C GLY A 267 -18.96 3.47 2.84
N GLY A 268 -18.02 2.68 2.34
CA GLY A 268 -16.95 2.09 3.16
C GLY A 268 -15.96 3.15 3.65
N LEU A 269 -14.96 2.71 4.41
CA LEU A 269 -14.01 3.65 5.00
C LEU A 269 -12.89 4.05 4.04
N LEU A 270 -12.49 3.18 3.11
CA LEU A 270 -11.37 3.41 2.19
C LEU A 270 -11.86 4.00 0.87
N GLY A 271 -11.46 5.23 0.57
CA GLY A 271 -11.79 5.91 -0.68
C GLY A 271 -11.11 5.23 -1.87
N VAL A 272 -11.87 5.09 -2.97
CA VAL A 272 -11.39 4.63 -4.28
C VAL A 272 -11.98 5.52 -5.36
N GLU A 273 -11.13 6.11 -6.19
CA GLU A 273 -11.50 7.03 -7.27
C GLU A 273 -10.77 6.63 -8.56
N TYR A 274 -11.23 7.07 -9.72
CA TYR A 274 -10.43 6.96 -10.94
C TYR A 274 -9.36 8.05 -10.99
N HIS A 275 -8.20 7.70 -11.57
CA HIS A 275 -7.15 8.67 -11.85
C HIS A 275 -7.61 9.73 -12.86
N LEU A 276 -7.45 11.01 -12.52
CA LEU A 276 -7.71 12.18 -13.35
C LEU A 276 -6.70 13.31 -13.01
N PRO A 277 -6.33 14.19 -13.96
CA PRO A 277 -6.67 14.22 -15.37
C PRO A 277 -5.89 13.18 -16.21
N ARG A 278 -6.34 12.93 -17.44
CA ARG A 278 -5.70 12.01 -18.38
C ARG A 278 -4.89 12.78 -19.41
N SER A 279 -3.60 12.46 -19.55
CA SER A 279 -2.75 13.03 -20.61
C SER A 279 -3.20 12.54 -22.01
N PRO A 280 -2.91 13.30 -23.08
CA PRO A 280 -3.09 12.82 -24.44
C PRO A 280 -2.35 11.52 -24.75
N GLN A 281 -1.17 11.33 -24.15
CA GLN A 281 -0.37 10.10 -24.26
C GLN A 281 -1.11 8.89 -23.65
N LEU A 282 -1.71 9.06 -22.47
CA LEU A 282 -2.53 8.01 -21.84
C LEU A 282 -3.78 7.70 -22.68
N GLN A 283 -4.43 8.72 -23.26
CA GLN A 283 -5.56 8.50 -24.16
C GLN A 283 -5.17 7.73 -25.42
N ALA A 284 -3.98 8.03 -25.98
CA ALA A 284 -3.43 7.29 -27.11
C ALA A 284 -3.09 5.83 -26.73
N PHE A 285 -2.59 5.58 -25.50
CA PHE A 285 -2.38 4.23 -24.99
C PHE A 285 -3.69 3.42 -24.93
N PHE A 286 -4.78 4.01 -24.46
CA PHE A 286 -6.08 3.34 -24.46
C PHE A 286 -6.61 3.08 -25.88
N ALA A 287 -6.49 4.07 -26.77
CA ALA A 287 -6.88 3.90 -28.17
C ALA A 287 -6.05 2.81 -28.88
N ALA A 288 -4.76 2.72 -28.60
CA ALA A 288 -3.87 1.67 -29.10
C ALA A 288 -4.32 0.28 -28.66
N ASN A 289 -4.70 0.13 -27.39
CA ASN A 289 -5.26 -1.12 -26.89
C ASN A 289 -6.53 -1.52 -27.63
N ASN A 290 -7.45 -0.58 -27.85
CA ASN A 290 -8.67 -0.83 -28.61
C ASN A 290 -8.40 -1.24 -30.08
N GLU A 291 -7.39 -0.62 -30.74
CA GLU A 291 -6.99 -1.00 -32.09
C GLU A 291 -6.49 -2.46 -32.17
N LEU A 292 -5.83 -2.96 -31.11
CA LEU A 292 -5.36 -4.34 -31.02
C LEU A 292 -6.44 -5.32 -30.50
N GLY A 293 -7.67 -4.83 -30.25
CA GLY A 293 -8.80 -5.67 -29.83
C GLY A 293 -8.95 -5.85 -28.32
N TYR A 294 -8.08 -5.24 -27.51
CA TYR A 294 -8.22 -5.22 -26.06
C TYR A 294 -9.25 -4.18 -25.65
N GLN A 295 -10.27 -4.62 -24.91
CA GLN A 295 -11.42 -3.77 -24.59
C GLN A 295 -11.17 -2.93 -23.32
N PHE A 296 -11.86 -1.80 -23.26
CA PHE A 296 -11.96 -1.03 -22.03
C PHE A 296 -12.76 -1.81 -20.99
N SER A 297 -12.25 -1.96 -19.77
CA SER A 297 -12.85 -2.81 -18.74
C SER A 297 -12.75 -2.17 -17.35
N ASP A 298 -13.60 -2.64 -16.46
CA ASP A 298 -13.41 -2.46 -15.02
C ASP A 298 -12.53 -3.61 -14.50
N TYR A 299 -11.25 -3.38 -14.34
CA TYR A 299 -10.33 -4.46 -13.94
C TYR A 299 -10.56 -5.01 -12.52
N ASN A 300 -11.50 -4.42 -11.77
CA ASN A 300 -11.98 -4.94 -10.49
C ASN A 300 -13.30 -5.73 -10.60
N ASP A 301 -13.73 -6.05 -11.82
CA ASP A 301 -14.93 -6.86 -12.09
C ASP A 301 -14.80 -8.34 -11.67
N GLY A 302 -13.58 -8.75 -11.33
CA GLY A 302 -13.21 -10.11 -10.97
C GLY A 302 -12.53 -10.88 -12.11
N ILE A 303 -12.66 -10.47 -13.36
CA ILE A 303 -11.95 -11.06 -14.52
C ILE A 303 -10.60 -10.38 -14.67
N GLY A 304 -10.60 -9.05 -14.75
CA GLY A 304 -9.41 -8.23 -14.79
C GLY A 304 -8.75 -8.07 -16.16
N LEU A 305 -9.29 -8.64 -17.25
CA LEU A 305 -8.76 -8.48 -18.60
C LEU A 305 -9.16 -7.13 -19.22
N GLY A 306 -8.27 -6.55 -20.04
CA GLY A 306 -8.49 -5.31 -20.75
C GLY A 306 -7.75 -4.13 -20.15
N HIS A 307 -8.15 -2.91 -20.48
CA HIS A 307 -7.44 -1.70 -20.03
C HIS A 307 -8.37 -0.69 -19.38
N SER A 308 -7.81 0.16 -18.50
CA SER A 308 -8.57 1.14 -17.74
C SER A 308 -7.65 2.26 -17.22
N PRO A 309 -8.20 3.45 -16.92
CA PRO A 309 -7.53 4.36 -15.98
C PRO A 309 -7.34 3.66 -14.64
N ALA A 310 -6.28 3.97 -13.94
CA ALA A 310 -6.04 3.41 -12.63
C ALA A 310 -7.16 3.82 -11.65
N GLN A 311 -7.71 2.85 -10.92
CA GLN A 311 -8.50 3.09 -9.72
C GLN A 311 -7.51 3.24 -8.56
N VAL A 312 -7.65 4.31 -7.80
CA VAL A 312 -6.63 4.72 -6.82
C VAL A 312 -7.22 5.00 -5.45
N ASN A 313 -6.42 4.73 -4.41
CA ASN A 313 -6.79 5.03 -3.04
C ASN A 313 -6.65 6.53 -2.75
N THR A 314 -7.60 7.30 -3.28
CA THR A 314 -7.76 8.72 -3.02
C THR A 314 -9.17 9.06 -2.54
N ARG A 315 -9.32 10.22 -1.93
CA ARG A 315 -10.60 10.83 -1.62
C ARG A 315 -10.50 12.33 -1.87
N GLY A 316 -11.24 12.81 -2.86
CA GLY A 316 -11.18 14.21 -3.29
C GLY A 316 -9.78 14.62 -3.76
N GLY A 317 -9.04 13.75 -4.45
CA GLY A 317 -7.70 14.00 -4.96
C GLY A 317 -6.60 14.03 -3.89
N MET A 318 -6.85 13.55 -2.66
CA MET A 318 -5.81 13.31 -1.64
C MET A 318 -5.61 11.83 -1.41
N THR A 319 -4.39 11.42 -1.09
CA THR A 319 -4.10 10.06 -0.62
C THR A 319 -5.05 9.67 0.51
N HIS A 320 -5.67 8.51 0.37
CA HIS A 320 -6.55 7.96 1.39
C HIS A 320 -6.01 6.60 1.84
N ASP A 321 -4.92 6.64 2.60
CA ASP A 321 -4.23 5.49 3.17
C ASP A 321 -5.06 4.80 4.27
N THR A 322 -4.65 3.60 4.68
CA THR A 322 -5.40 2.83 5.69
C THR A 322 -5.34 3.43 7.10
N GLY A 323 -4.31 4.21 7.41
CA GLY A 323 -4.25 4.97 8.67
C GLY A 323 -5.31 6.06 8.70
N THR A 324 -5.37 6.87 7.62
CA THR A 324 -6.36 7.93 7.43
C THR A 324 -7.80 7.36 7.38
N ALA A 325 -7.99 6.18 6.79
CA ALA A 325 -9.30 5.56 6.65
C ALA A 325 -9.79 4.86 7.93
N PHE A 326 -8.93 4.10 8.61
CA PHE A 326 -9.34 3.17 9.66
C PHE A 326 -8.89 3.55 11.08
N ILE A 327 -7.89 4.43 11.24
CA ILE A 327 -7.37 4.79 12.58
C ILE A 327 -7.70 6.25 12.94
N MET A 328 -7.34 7.20 12.09
CA MET A 328 -7.49 8.62 12.40
C MET A 328 -8.91 9.03 12.81
N PRO A 329 -10.00 8.56 12.15
CA PRO A 329 -11.35 8.94 12.54
C PRO A 329 -11.82 8.37 13.89
N PHE A 330 -11.07 7.40 14.45
CA PHE A 330 -11.48 6.62 15.61
C PHE A 330 -10.55 6.76 16.82
N LEU A 331 -9.63 7.71 16.79
CA LEU A 331 -8.71 7.98 17.91
C LEU A 331 -9.39 8.41 19.21
N ASN A 332 -10.64 8.88 19.12
CA ASN A 332 -11.46 9.20 20.27
C ASN A 332 -12.08 7.98 20.99
N ARG A 333 -11.93 6.77 20.43
CA ARG A 333 -12.41 5.54 21.10
C ARG A 333 -11.57 5.27 22.34
N THR A 334 -12.16 5.28 23.51
CA THR A 334 -11.47 5.06 24.79
C THR A 334 -10.88 3.67 24.97
N ASN A 335 -11.35 2.70 24.19
CA ASN A 335 -10.91 1.31 24.19
C ASN A 335 -9.87 0.99 23.10
N LEU A 336 -9.49 1.96 22.24
CA LEU A 336 -8.39 1.86 21.29
C LEU A 336 -7.20 2.70 21.79
N ARG A 337 -6.07 2.05 22.04
CA ARG A 337 -4.81 2.73 22.36
C ARG A 337 -3.83 2.55 21.21
N VAL A 338 -3.41 3.66 20.59
CA VAL A 338 -2.35 3.67 19.57
C VAL A 338 -1.04 4.05 20.24
N GLN A 339 -0.03 3.20 20.15
CA GLN A 339 1.30 3.40 20.70
C GLN A 339 2.30 3.57 19.55
N LEU A 340 2.67 4.82 19.28
CA LEU A 340 3.59 5.20 18.20
C LEU A 340 5.06 5.06 18.61
N PHE A 341 5.95 5.16 17.62
CA PHE A 341 7.41 5.11 17.77
C PHE A 341 7.87 3.88 18.54
N SER A 342 7.11 2.78 18.45
CA SER A 342 7.27 1.58 19.24
C SER A 342 7.49 0.36 18.36
N TYR A 343 8.69 -0.24 18.49
CA TYR A 343 9.14 -1.37 17.68
C TYR A 343 9.03 -2.67 18.49
N ALA A 344 8.22 -3.62 18.03
CA ALA A 344 8.05 -4.93 18.66
C ALA A 344 9.28 -5.80 18.43
N THR A 345 9.88 -6.30 19.51
CA THR A 345 11.11 -7.08 19.49
C THR A 345 10.90 -8.56 19.77
N GLN A 346 9.82 -8.92 20.47
CA GLN A 346 9.55 -10.31 20.84
C GLN A 346 8.07 -10.52 21.19
N ILE A 347 7.51 -11.69 20.82
CA ILE A 347 6.22 -12.18 21.30
C ILE A 347 6.47 -13.00 22.57
N ILE A 348 5.72 -12.71 23.62
CA ILE A 348 5.76 -13.46 24.89
C ILE A 348 4.93 -14.73 24.72
N ILE A 349 5.57 -15.89 24.70
CA ILE A 349 4.92 -17.19 24.57
C ILE A 349 5.21 -18.01 25.84
N ASP A 350 4.14 -18.50 26.49
CA ASP A 350 4.26 -19.30 27.70
C ASP A 350 4.70 -20.76 27.41
N LYS A 351 4.95 -21.53 28.49
CA LYS A 351 5.35 -22.96 28.41
C LYS A 351 4.29 -23.85 27.75
N ASN A 352 3.03 -23.40 27.69
CA ASN A 352 1.91 -24.13 27.07
C ASN A 352 1.70 -23.70 25.60
N LYS A 353 2.67 -23.01 24.99
CA LYS A 353 2.59 -22.47 23.64
C LYS A 353 1.41 -21.52 23.44
N VAL A 354 1.14 -20.65 24.39
CA VAL A 354 0.12 -19.58 24.28
C VAL A 354 0.83 -18.25 24.21
N ALA A 355 0.51 -17.44 23.19
CA ALA A 355 0.95 -16.06 23.10
C ALA A 355 0.24 -15.23 24.19
N ARG A 356 1.02 -14.53 25.01
CA ARG A 356 0.56 -13.79 26.18
C ARG A 356 0.76 -12.29 26.05
N GLY A 357 1.48 -11.84 25.05
CA GLY A 357 1.77 -10.42 24.87
C GLY A 357 2.98 -10.16 23.98
N VAL A 358 3.48 -8.94 24.05
CA VAL A 358 4.56 -8.45 23.21
C VAL A 358 5.54 -7.63 24.05
N ILE A 359 6.84 -7.77 23.80
CA ILE A 359 7.89 -6.85 24.24
C ILE A 359 8.16 -5.89 23.09
N PHE A 360 8.21 -4.59 23.38
CA PHE A 360 8.51 -3.56 22.40
C PHE A 360 9.44 -2.49 22.97
N ALA A 361 10.22 -1.89 22.09
CA ALA A 361 11.13 -0.79 22.39
C ALA A 361 10.51 0.52 21.94
N ASP A 362 10.47 1.51 22.79
CA ASP A 362 9.95 2.84 22.51
C ASP A 362 11.11 3.79 22.18
N ALA A 363 11.07 4.38 20.98
CA ALA A 363 12.16 5.23 20.48
C ALA A 363 12.26 6.58 21.21
N LYS A 364 11.16 7.09 21.80
CA LYS A 364 11.14 8.35 22.54
C LYS A 364 11.69 8.20 23.95
N THR A 365 11.21 7.21 24.68
CA THR A 365 11.65 6.95 26.08
C THR A 365 12.95 6.17 26.17
N LYS A 366 13.34 5.49 25.10
CA LYS A 366 14.50 4.57 25.06
C LYS A 366 14.40 3.45 26.10
N ARG A 367 13.17 2.93 26.31
CA ARG A 367 12.87 1.86 27.26
C ARG A 367 12.24 0.66 26.57
N LEU A 368 12.37 -0.50 27.19
CA LEU A 368 11.57 -1.67 26.86
C LEU A 368 10.29 -1.71 27.68
N TYR A 369 9.22 -2.09 27.02
CA TYR A 369 7.92 -2.32 27.63
C TYR A 369 7.42 -3.72 27.29
N ARG A 370 6.61 -4.30 28.18
CA ARG A 370 5.82 -5.49 27.92
C ARG A 370 4.33 -5.16 28.06
N ALA A 371 3.55 -5.52 27.05
CA ALA A 371 2.10 -5.50 27.10
C ALA A 371 1.56 -6.93 27.07
N PHE A 372 0.55 -7.22 27.89
CA PHE A 372 -0.08 -8.53 27.94
C PHE A 372 -1.40 -8.54 27.17
N ALA A 373 -1.68 -9.66 26.47
CA ALA A 373 -2.94 -9.93 25.79
C ALA A 373 -3.73 -10.98 26.58
N SER A 374 -4.98 -10.67 26.94
CA SER A 374 -5.91 -11.64 27.57
C SER A 374 -6.54 -12.59 26.56
N LYS A 375 -6.65 -12.16 25.28
CA LYS A 375 -7.22 -12.92 24.16
C LYS A 375 -6.16 -13.28 23.12
N GLU A 376 -5.78 -12.36 22.24
CA GLU A 376 -4.85 -12.67 21.15
C GLU A 376 -3.83 -11.56 20.90
N VAL A 377 -2.70 -11.96 20.31
CA VAL A 377 -1.72 -11.10 19.62
C VAL A 377 -1.91 -11.30 18.11
N ILE A 378 -2.05 -10.20 17.37
CA ILE A 378 -2.17 -10.19 15.91
C ILE A 378 -0.93 -9.48 15.35
N VAL A 379 -0.10 -10.22 14.61
CA VAL A 379 1.10 -9.68 13.96
C VAL A 379 0.72 -9.15 12.59
N SER A 380 1.01 -7.88 12.33
CA SER A 380 0.70 -7.16 11.09
C SER A 380 1.88 -6.30 10.61
N GLY A 381 3.11 -6.79 10.81
CA GLY A 381 4.35 -6.09 10.47
C GLY A 381 4.72 -6.13 8.98
N GLY A 382 3.94 -6.82 8.14
CA GLY A 382 4.21 -7.00 6.71
C GLY A 382 5.20 -8.12 6.42
N SER A 383 5.40 -8.40 5.12
CA SER A 383 6.10 -9.61 4.64
C SER A 383 7.58 -9.71 5.02
N TYR A 384 8.20 -8.66 5.55
CA TYR A 384 9.59 -8.71 6.02
C TYR A 384 9.71 -8.75 7.54
N GLN A 385 8.91 -7.96 8.26
CA GLN A 385 9.03 -7.82 9.71
C GLN A 385 8.16 -8.80 10.48
N SER A 386 7.03 -9.27 9.93
CA SER A 386 6.23 -10.34 10.56
C SER A 386 7.02 -11.65 10.69
N PRO A 387 7.64 -12.20 9.62
CA PRO A 387 8.50 -13.37 9.77
C PRO A 387 9.70 -13.10 10.68
N GLN A 388 10.29 -11.90 10.66
CA GLN A 388 11.39 -11.53 11.56
C GLN A 388 10.95 -11.61 13.02
N LEU A 389 9.83 -11.00 13.39
CA LEU A 389 9.33 -11.00 14.78
C LEU A 389 9.00 -12.42 15.27
N LEU A 390 8.39 -13.24 14.40
CA LEU A 390 8.09 -14.64 14.73
C LEU A 390 9.37 -15.44 14.96
N MET A 391 10.37 -15.33 14.08
CA MET A 391 11.64 -16.01 14.20
C MET A 391 12.41 -15.58 15.48
N LEU A 392 12.47 -14.29 15.77
CA LEU A 392 13.05 -13.76 17.02
C LEU A 392 12.33 -14.28 18.28
N SER A 393 11.07 -14.69 18.14
CA SER A 393 10.26 -15.27 19.22
C SER A 393 10.35 -16.80 19.31
N GLY A 394 11.23 -17.42 18.51
CA GLY A 394 11.46 -18.86 18.50
C GLY A 394 10.49 -19.66 17.63
N ILE A 395 9.74 -19.02 16.73
CA ILE A 395 8.86 -19.66 15.77
C ILE A 395 9.50 -19.55 14.38
N GLY A 396 9.92 -20.64 13.77
CA GLY A 396 10.57 -20.60 12.45
C GLY A 396 11.36 -21.85 12.13
N PRO A 397 12.10 -21.85 11.01
CA PRO A 397 12.88 -23.02 10.59
C PRO A 397 13.93 -23.38 11.63
N ARG A 398 13.86 -24.59 12.16
CA ARG A 398 14.68 -25.11 13.27
C ARG A 398 16.17 -24.84 13.07
N GLU A 399 16.73 -25.33 11.97
CA GLU A 399 18.15 -25.21 11.68
C GLU A 399 18.64 -23.75 11.68
N HIS A 400 17.82 -22.86 11.11
CA HIS A 400 18.14 -21.43 11.07
C HIS A 400 18.12 -20.80 12.47
N LEU A 401 17.10 -21.09 13.28
CA LEU A 401 17.00 -20.55 14.63
C LEU A 401 18.13 -21.07 15.53
N GLU A 402 18.41 -22.39 15.49
CA GLU A 402 19.48 -23.01 16.24
C GLU A 402 20.86 -22.45 15.86
N SER A 403 21.10 -22.18 14.57
CA SER A 403 22.36 -21.56 14.09
C SER A 403 22.61 -20.16 14.67
N LEU A 404 21.54 -19.48 15.11
CA LEU A 404 21.58 -18.15 15.73
C LEU A 404 21.45 -18.19 17.25
N GLY A 405 21.41 -19.39 17.86
CA GLY A 405 21.26 -19.59 19.31
C GLY A 405 19.85 -19.22 19.81
N ILE A 406 18.83 -19.19 18.95
CA ILE A 406 17.44 -18.91 19.32
C ILE A 406 16.74 -20.23 19.67
N PRO A 407 16.20 -20.39 20.91
CA PRO A 407 15.46 -21.58 21.27
C PRO A 407 14.22 -21.81 20.44
N VAL A 408 14.10 -22.98 19.81
CA VAL A 408 12.95 -23.31 18.95
C VAL A 408 11.72 -23.65 19.81
N ARG A 409 10.67 -22.87 19.67
CA ARG A 409 9.36 -23.11 20.31
C ARG A 409 8.40 -23.84 19.37
N GLN A 410 8.46 -23.48 18.09
CA GLN A 410 7.67 -24.11 17.05
C GLN A 410 8.45 -24.08 15.72
N ASP A 411 8.61 -25.27 15.13
CA ASP A 411 9.26 -25.44 13.83
C ASP A 411 8.22 -25.23 12.72
N LEU A 412 8.39 -24.17 11.91
CA LEU A 412 7.51 -23.82 10.80
C LEU A 412 8.34 -23.16 9.67
N PRO A 413 7.93 -23.26 8.39
CA PRO A 413 8.69 -22.74 7.25
C PRO A 413 8.61 -21.22 7.11
N ILE A 414 8.66 -20.46 8.19
CA ILE A 414 8.59 -18.99 8.21
C ILE A 414 9.68 -18.39 7.33
N GLY A 415 9.32 -17.43 6.50
CA GLY A 415 10.22 -16.74 5.60
C GLY A 415 10.77 -17.61 4.45
N SER A 416 10.20 -18.79 4.18
CA SER A 416 10.70 -19.73 3.15
C SER A 416 9.96 -19.66 1.81
N ASN A 417 8.94 -18.82 1.69
CA ASN A 417 8.13 -18.67 0.48
C ASN A 417 7.92 -17.18 0.16
N LEU A 418 9.01 -16.39 0.18
CA LEU A 418 8.91 -15.01 -0.31
C LEU A 418 8.59 -15.01 -1.79
N ARG A 419 7.47 -14.44 -2.17
CA ARG A 419 7.09 -14.17 -3.55
C ARG A 419 6.85 -12.69 -3.75
N ASN A 420 7.08 -12.21 -4.96
CA ASN A 420 6.90 -10.81 -5.28
C ASN A 420 6.64 -10.65 -6.78
N HIS A 421 6.06 -9.55 -7.20
CA HIS A 421 5.95 -9.22 -8.60
C HIS A 421 7.30 -8.76 -9.15
N ASN A 422 7.70 -9.38 -10.29
CA ASN A 422 8.85 -8.98 -11.07
C ASN A 422 8.41 -7.91 -12.07
N CYS A 423 8.91 -6.69 -11.93
CA CYS A 423 8.54 -5.59 -12.82
C CYS A 423 9.73 -5.10 -13.63
N TYR A 424 9.56 -5.01 -14.93
CA TYR A 424 10.53 -4.48 -15.87
C TYR A 424 10.26 -3.01 -16.15
N TYR A 425 11.28 -2.17 -16.01
CA TYR A 425 11.22 -0.69 -16.02
C TYR A 425 11.95 -0.06 -17.23
N GLY A 426 12.21 -0.83 -18.26
CA GLY A 426 13.16 -0.43 -19.32
C GLY A 426 12.56 0.11 -20.61
N LEU A 427 11.23 0.30 -20.72
CA LEU A 427 10.60 0.81 -21.95
C LEU A 427 10.23 2.27 -21.82
N ASN A 428 10.98 3.13 -22.50
CA ASN A 428 10.77 4.58 -22.54
C ASN A 428 10.37 5.02 -23.95
N PHE A 429 9.41 5.95 -24.05
CA PHE A 429 8.90 6.46 -25.32
C PHE A 429 8.81 7.98 -25.25
N ARG A 430 9.18 8.68 -26.33
CA ARG A 430 8.89 10.10 -26.53
C ARG A 430 7.74 10.28 -27.49
N THR A 431 7.10 11.46 -27.45
CA THR A 431 5.99 11.85 -28.28
C THR A 431 6.13 13.31 -28.73
N ASN A 432 5.25 13.77 -29.63
CA ASN A 432 5.14 15.16 -30.01
C ASN A 432 4.31 16.01 -29.01
N TYR A 433 3.73 15.40 -27.99
CA TYR A 433 3.05 16.12 -26.92
C TYR A 433 4.02 16.54 -25.84
N THR A 434 3.91 17.78 -25.39
CA THR A 434 4.75 18.33 -24.29
C THR A 434 3.86 18.71 -23.11
N GLU A 435 4.08 18.10 -21.96
CA GLU A 435 3.41 18.43 -20.72
C GLU A 435 3.92 19.80 -20.21
N PRO A 436 3.04 20.77 -19.92
CA PRO A 436 3.47 22.06 -19.41
C PRO A 436 4.03 21.94 -17.99
N ILE A 437 5.22 22.50 -17.75
CA ILE A 437 5.78 22.65 -16.42
C ILE A 437 5.17 23.87 -15.76
N LEU A 438 4.40 23.64 -14.70
CA LEU A 438 3.82 24.68 -13.89
C LEU A 438 4.70 25.02 -12.68
N PRO A 439 4.76 26.30 -12.24
CA PRO A 439 5.39 26.64 -10.97
C PRO A 439 4.76 25.87 -9.80
N THR A 440 5.59 25.44 -8.85
CA THR A 440 5.12 24.62 -7.68
C THR A 440 3.94 25.26 -6.98
N ARG A 441 3.93 26.59 -6.80
CA ARG A 441 2.81 27.31 -6.19
C ARG A 441 1.48 27.08 -6.93
N ASN A 442 1.50 27.13 -8.26
CA ASN A 442 0.30 26.92 -9.06
C ASN A 442 -0.23 25.47 -8.94
N VAL A 443 0.70 24.50 -8.90
CA VAL A 443 0.34 23.08 -8.71
C VAL A 443 -0.25 22.84 -7.32
N VAL A 444 0.33 23.48 -6.29
CA VAL A 444 -0.17 23.42 -4.92
C VAL A 444 -1.56 24.08 -4.81
N GLU A 445 -1.76 25.22 -5.46
CA GLU A 445 -3.07 25.90 -5.50
C GLU A 445 -4.13 25.00 -6.14
N GLN A 446 -3.83 24.37 -7.27
CA GLN A 446 -4.73 23.41 -7.91
C GLN A 446 -5.03 22.22 -7.00
N PHE A 447 -4.02 21.67 -6.32
CA PHE A 447 -4.18 20.56 -5.38
C PHE A 447 -5.10 20.91 -4.21
N LEU A 448 -4.92 22.09 -3.61
CA LEU A 448 -5.80 22.57 -2.54
C LEU A 448 -7.24 22.80 -3.00
N ARG A 449 -7.46 22.94 -4.31
CA ARG A 449 -8.80 22.95 -4.95
C ARG A 449 -9.28 21.55 -5.38
N GLY A 450 -8.54 20.50 -5.06
CA GLY A 450 -8.85 19.12 -5.46
C GLY A 450 -8.63 18.81 -6.92
N GLN A 451 -7.73 19.51 -7.57
CA GLN A 451 -7.47 19.43 -9.01
C GLN A 451 -5.98 19.38 -9.33
N GLY A 452 -5.66 19.07 -10.57
CA GLY A 452 -4.33 19.19 -11.12
C GLY A 452 -3.38 18.05 -10.77
N TYR A 453 -2.12 18.27 -11.09
CA TYR A 453 -1.07 17.25 -11.12
C TYR A 453 -0.84 16.54 -9.77
N TYR A 454 -0.91 17.27 -8.65
CA TYR A 454 -0.66 16.67 -7.33
C TYR A 454 -1.81 15.80 -6.81
N THR A 455 -3.00 15.84 -7.43
CA THR A 455 -4.10 14.93 -7.10
C THR A 455 -3.97 13.54 -7.73
N THR A 456 -2.97 13.36 -8.61
CA THR A 456 -2.77 12.15 -9.38
C THR A 456 -1.57 11.38 -8.86
N PRO A 457 -1.60 10.03 -8.80
CA PRO A 457 -0.41 9.27 -8.52
C PRO A 457 0.68 9.58 -9.55
N GLY A 458 1.90 9.88 -9.08
CA GLY A 458 3.04 10.09 -9.96
C GLY A 458 3.57 8.80 -10.60
N SER A 459 3.07 7.65 -10.15
CA SER A 459 3.60 6.33 -10.51
C SER A 459 2.79 5.61 -11.57
N ASN A 460 1.46 5.61 -11.50
CA ASN A 460 0.63 4.81 -12.41
C ASN A 460 -0.68 5.54 -12.71
N GLN A 461 -0.90 5.80 -14.00
CA GLN A 461 -2.08 6.53 -14.46
C GLN A 461 -3.06 5.66 -15.25
N GLY A 462 -2.59 4.55 -15.80
CA GLY A 462 -3.40 3.60 -16.53
C GLY A 462 -2.80 2.21 -16.50
N VAL A 463 -3.66 1.21 -16.57
CA VAL A 463 -3.30 -0.21 -16.53
C VAL A 463 -3.91 -0.94 -17.70
N ALA A 464 -3.22 -1.98 -18.15
CA ALA A 464 -3.77 -2.93 -19.11
C ALA A 464 -3.30 -4.34 -18.74
N PHE A 465 -4.21 -5.30 -18.79
CA PHE A 465 -4.00 -6.68 -18.37
C PHE A 465 -4.17 -7.61 -19.56
N TYR A 466 -3.22 -8.53 -19.71
CA TYR A 466 -3.12 -9.42 -20.86
C TYR A 466 -2.84 -10.86 -20.44
N GLU A 467 -3.06 -11.77 -21.35
CA GLU A 467 -2.71 -13.18 -21.23
C GLU A 467 -1.43 -13.49 -22.01
N SER A 468 -0.44 -14.07 -21.34
CA SER A 468 0.72 -14.68 -22.02
C SER A 468 0.38 -16.03 -22.64
N GLN A 469 1.35 -16.68 -23.27
CA GLN A 469 1.19 -18.06 -23.76
C GLN A 469 0.78 -19.05 -22.65
N TYR A 470 1.10 -18.74 -21.40
CA TYR A 470 0.82 -19.63 -20.24
C TYR A 470 -0.61 -19.51 -19.72
N SER A 471 -1.31 -18.42 -20.04
CA SER A 471 -2.68 -18.16 -19.57
C SER A 471 -3.69 -17.96 -20.70
N ARG A 472 -3.24 -18.04 -21.98
CA ARG A 472 -4.04 -17.73 -23.16
C ARG A 472 -5.37 -18.50 -23.20
N GLY A 473 -6.47 -17.74 -23.28
CA GLY A 473 -7.84 -18.27 -23.37
C GLY A 473 -8.41 -18.74 -22.04
N THR A 474 -7.77 -18.44 -20.91
CA THR A 474 -8.24 -18.82 -19.58
C THR A 474 -9.03 -17.74 -18.88
N THR A 475 -9.05 -16.52 -19.42
CA THR A 475 -9.53 -15.29 -18.76
C THR A 475 -8.78 -14.96 -17.45
N TYR A 476 -7.52 -15.41 -17.35
CA TYR A 476 -6.66 -15.22 -16.18
C TYR A 476 -5.41 -14.43 -16.57
N PRO A 477 -5.45 -13.08 -16.47
CA PRO A 477 -4.34 -12.25 -16.89
C PRO A 477 -3.10 -12.53 -16.04
N ASP A 478 -1.94 -12.65 -16.70
CA ASP A 478 -0.65 -12.85 -16.04
C ASP A 478 0.40 -11.81 -16.45
N ILE A 479 0.03 -10.87 -17.34
CA ILE A 479 0.81 -9.69 -17.69
C ILE A 479 0.02 -8.44 -17.33
N GLU A 480 0.66 -7.48 -16.67
CA GLU A 480 0.18 -6.11 -16.52
C GLU A 480 1.14 -5.15 -17.18
N ILE A 481 0.62 -4.22 -17.97
CA ILE A 481 1.35 -3.06 -18.50
C ILE A 481 0.80 -1.81 -17.86
N MET A 482 1.67 -1.08 -17.15
CA MET A 482 1.34 0.16 -16.49
C MET A 482 1.85 1.36 -17.28
N PHE A 483 1.00 2.36 -17.49
CA PHE A 483 1.38 3.63 -18.10
C PHE A 483 1.86 4.61 -17.02
N ILE A 484 3.11 5.04 -17.14
CA ILE A 484 3.79 5.90 -16.16
C ILE A 484 4.26 7.18 -16.84
N PRO A 485 3.98 8.37 -16.30
CA PRO A 485 4.54 9.60 -16.82
C PRO A 485 6.06 9.66 -16.61
N ALA A 486 6.80 10.24 -17.55
CA ALA A 486 8.27 10.17 -17.56
C ALA A 486 8.96 10.96 -16.42
N ASN A 487 8.24 11.83 -15.70
CA ASN A 487 8.80 12.49 -14.51
C ASN A 487 9.21 11.50 -13.40
N ALA A 488 8.77 10.25 -13.47
CA ALA A 488 9.21 9.15 -12.61
C ALA A 488 10.66 8.68 -12.88
N THR A 489 11.38 9.26 -13.84
CA THR A 489 12.77 8.88 -14.22
C THR A 489 13.83 9.89 -13.83
N ASN A 490 13.54 10.84 -12.97
CA ASN A 490 14.49 11.87 -12.55
C ASN A 490 15.63 11.31 -11.65
N GLU A 491 16.58 12.17 -11.28
CA GLU A 491 17.73 11.79 -10.43
C GLU A 491 17.31 11.25 -9.05
N LEU A 492 16.16 11.71 -8.52
CA LEU A 492 15.61 11.18 -7.28
C LEU A 492 15.17 9.72 -7.45
N ALA A 493 14.56 9.40 -8.60
CA ALA A 493 14.20 8.02 -8.95
C ALA A 493 15.44 7.12 -9.07
N ARG A 494 16.54 7.63 -9.68
CA ARG A 494 17.83 6.91 -9.72
C ARG A 494 18.26 6.48 -8.32
N THR A 495 18.17 7.39 -7.36
CA THR A 495 18.58 7.13 -5.98
C THR A 495 17.59 6.21 -5.27
N SER A 496 16.29 6.44 -5.42
CA SER A 496 15.22 5.57 -4.83
C SER A 496 15.35 4.13 -5.33
N TYR A 497 15.60 3.92 -6.62
CA TYR A 497 15.74 2.58 -7.21
C TYR A 497 17.17 2.01 -7.13
N ARG A 498 18.13 2.73 -6.54
CA ARG A 498 19.54 2.32 -6.42
C ARG A 498 20.21 2.02 -7.77
N MET A 499 19.79 2.67 -8.84
CA MET A 499 20.44 2.47 -10.15
C MET A 499 21.90 2.93 -10.11
N THR A 500 22.79 2.17 -10.79
CA THR A 500 24.14 2.66 -11.01
C THR A 500 24.12 3.92 -11.88
N ASN A 501 25.10 4.79 -11.75
CA ASN A 501 25.21 5.96 -12.61
C ASN A 501 25.21 5.59 -14.10
N GLN A 502 25.95 4.54 -14.46
CA GLN A 502 26.02 4.06 -15.83
C GLN A 502 24.63 3.66 -16.35
N THR A 503 23.92 2.78 -15.63
CA THR A 503 22.58 2.35 -16.01
C THR A 503 21.61 3.53 -16.12
N TYR A 504 21.67 4.47 -15.17
CA TYR A 504 20.82 5.66 -15.21
C TYR A 504 21.11 6.52 -16.45
N GLN A 505 22.36 6.82 -16.76
CA GLN A 505 22.73 7.65 -17.91
C GLN A 505 22.36 6.96 -19.23
N GLU A 506 22.53 5.64 -19.31
CA GLU A 506 22.17 4.85 -20.50
C GLU A 506 20.65 4.75 -20.69
N MET A 507 19.86 4.70 -19.60
CA MET A 507 18.42 4.47 -19.68
C MET A 507 17.57 5.74 -19.57
N TRP A 508 17.93 6.65 -18.65
CA TRP A 508 17.09 7.79 -18.28
C TRP A 508 17.77 9.13 -18.33
N GLY A 509 19.12 9.18 -18.40
CA GLY A 509 19.88 10.41 -18.30
C GLY A 509 19.63 11.44 -19.41
N ASN A 510 19.09 11.02 -20.56
CA ASN A 510 18.80 11.88 -21.70
C ASN A 510 17.29 11.95 -22.01
N ILE A 511 16.41 11.52 -21.10
CA ILE A 511 14.97 11.59 -21.30
C ILE A 511 14.47 13.02 -21.01
N ASP A 512 13.76 13.60 -21.96
CA ASP A 512 12.95 14.77 -21.73
C ASP A 512 11.63 14.35 -21.06
N PHE A 513 11.50 14.65 -19.78
CA PHE A 513 10.35 14.24 -18.95
C PHE A 513 9.03 14.89 -19.39
N THR A 514 9.09 15.99 -20.15
CA THR A 514 7.89 16.73 -20.55
C THR A 514 7.19 16.10 -21.72
N ASN A 515 7.90 15.34 -22.57
CA ASN A 515 7.33 14.77 -23.79
C ASN A 515 7.40 13.23 -23.84
N SER A 516 7.74 12.59 -22.72
CA SER A 516 7.97 11.14 -22.67
C SER A 516 7.03 10.44 -21.70
N PHE A 517 6.90 9.13 -21.87
CA PHE A 517 6.24 8.22 -20.93
C PHE A 517 6.97 6.87 -20.88
N ILE A 518 6.68 6.09 -19.85
CA ILE A 518 7.28 4.77 -19.64
C ILE A 518 6.18 3.73 -19.56
N LEU A 519 6.44 2.53 -20.08
CA LEU A 519 5.63 1.36 -19.82
C LEU A 519 6.38 0.42 -18.87
N TYR A 520 5.81 0.20 -17.69
CA TYR A 520 6.26 -0.84 -16.78
C TYR A 520 5.55 -2.14 -17.10
N ILE A 521 6.29 -3.24 -17.15
CA ILE A 521 5.75 -4.56 -17.46
C ILE A 521 5.93 -5.47 -16.28
N ASN A 522 4.83 -6.01 -15.81
CA ASN A 522 4.75 -6.80 -14.60
C ASN A 522 4.28 -8.22 -14.89
N ALA A 523 5.04 -9.22 -14.43
CA ALA A 523 4.60 -10.62 -14.38
C ALA A 523 3.80 -10.83 -13.08
N LEU A 524 2.50 -11.13 -13.20
CA LEU A 524 1.57 -11.19 -12.07
C LEU A 524 1.65 -12.49 -11.27
N HIS A 525 1.82 -13.64 -11.96
CA HIS A 525 1.83 -14.95 -11.31
C HIS A 525 3.24 -15.55 -11.31
N THR A 526 4.12 -14.96 -10.48
CA THR A 526 5.54 -15.33 -10.43
C THR A 526 5.75 -16.71 -9.81
N GLU A 527 6.67 -17.48 -10.42
CA GLU A 527 7.10 -18.80 -9.93
C GLU A 527 8.39 -18.73 -9.11
N SER A 528 9.18 -17.69 -9.28
CA SER A 528 10.38 -17.43 -8.48
C SER A 528 10.03 -17.36 -6.99
N ARG A 529 10.84 -18.03 -6.16
CA ARG A 529 10.64 -18.10 -4.70
C ARG A 529 11.91 -17.73 -3.96
N GLY A 530 11.76 -16.80 -3.05
CA GLY A 530 12.84 -16.31 -2.22
C GLY A 530 12.66 -16.60 -0.75
N THR A 531 13.47 -15.94 0.07
CA THR A 531 13.48 -16.10 1.52
C THR A 531 13.63 -14.77 2.27
N VAL A 532 13.08 -14.74 3.48
CA VAL A 532 13.42 -13.78 4.52
C VAL A 532 14.07 -14.54 5.67
N ARG A 533 15.24 -14.11 6.11
CA ARG A 533 16.00 -14.76 7.20
C ARG A 533 16.50 -13.72 8.19
N LEU A 534 16.65 -14.13 9.44
CA LEU A 534 17.35 -13.30 10.43
C LEU A 534 18.81 -13.14 10.04
N ARG A 535 19.37 -11.96 10.23
CA ARG A 535 20.82 -11.74 10.12
C ARG A 535 21.55 -12.24 11.35
N SER A 536 20.94 -12.05 12.52
CA SER A 536 21.39 -12.50 13.83
C SER A 536 20.21 -12.60 14.80
N SER A 537 20.47 -12.91 16.07
CA SER A 537 19.48 -12.84 17.15
C SER A 537 19.21 -11.42 17.66
N ASN A 538 19.91 -10.41 17.15
CA ASN A 538 19.70 -9.01 17.51
C ASN A 538 18.44 -8.45 16.80
N PRO A 539 17.38 -8.05 17.54
CA PRO A 539 16.15 -7.54 16.94
C PRO A 539 16.32 -6.19 16.23
N TYR A 540 17.44 -5.50 16.45
CA TYR A 540 17.70 -4.17 15.87
C TYR A 540 18.45 -4.22 14.52
N GLU A 541 18.72 -5.39 13.98
CA GLU A 541 19.28 -5.58 12.64
C GLU A 541 18.20 -5.89 11.61
N TYR A 542 18.35 -5.35 10.40
CA TYR A 542 17.45 -5.68 9.30
C TYR A 542 17.58 -7.14 8.87
N PRO A 543 16.48 -7.80 8.47
CA PRO A 543 16.54 -9.16 7.97
C PRO A 543 17.28 -9.25 6.64
N LEU A 544 17.72 -10.44 6.28
CA LEU A 544 18.20 -10.78 4.95
C LEU A 544 17.00 -11.06 4.05
N ILE A 545 16.83 -10.23 3.01
CA ILE A 545 15.73 -10.31 2.04
C ILE A 545 16.31 -10.80 0.71
N ASP A 546 15.98 -12.02 0.34
CA ASP A 546 16.43 -12.65 -0.91
C ASP A 546 15.21 -13.06 -1.76
N PRO A 547 14.68 -12.20 -2.64
CA PRO A 547 13.51 -12.52 -3.45
C PRO A 547 13.80 -13.50 -4.58
N ARG A 548 15.05 -13.65 -5.02
CA ARG A 548 15.45 -14.50 -6.16
C ARG A 548 14.66 -14.22 -7.42
N PHE A 549 14.52 -12.94 -7.76
CA PHE A 549 13.77 -12.50 -8.95
C PHE A 549 14.26 -13.20 -10.22
N LEU A 550 13.35 -13.59 -11.11
CA LEU A 550 13.62 -14.25 -12.40
C LEU A 550 14.50 -15.51 -12.28
N SER A 551 14.36 -16.27 -11.20
CA SER A 551 15.18 -17.46 -10.92
C SER A 551 14.41 -18.78 -11.06
N ASP A 552 13.17 -18.73 -11.52
CA ASP A 552 12.37 -19.93 -11.72
C ASP A 552 13.02 -20.84 -12.80
N PRO A 553 13.12 -22.16 -12.55
CA PRO A 553 13.85 -23.07 -13.45
C PRO A 553 13.27 -23.17 -14.86
N ALA A 554 11.97 -22.88 -15.02
CA ALA A 554 11.29 -22.91 -16.31
C ALA A 554 11.45 -21.60 -17.11
N ASN A 555 12.08 -20.57 -16.56
CA ASN A 555 12.16 -19.21 -17.11
C ASN A 555 10.79 -18.60 -17.45
N LYS A 556 9.73 -19.05 -16.77
CA LYS A 556 8.36 -18.56 -17.01
C LYS A 556 8.26 -17.07 -16.71
N ASP A 557 8.81 -16.62 -15.58
CA ASP A 557 8.72 -15.22 -15.14
C ASP A 557 9.33 -14.27 -16.19
N ILE A 558 10.55 -14.57 -16.65
CA ILE A 558 11.23 -13.71 -17.65
C ILE A 558 10.56 -13.78 -19.02
N THR A 559 10.04 -14.95 -19.42
CA THR A 559 9.33 -15.12 -20.68
C THR A 559 8.00 -14.35 -20.68
N THR A 560 7.28 -14.36 -19.55
CA THR A 560 6.06 -13.56 -19.37
C THR A 560 6.34 -12.06 -19.53
N ILE A 561 7.43 -11.55 -18.93
CA ILE A 561 7.85 -10.15 -19.11
C ILE A 561 8.23 -9.89 -20.58
N PHE A 562 8.97 -10.80 -21.22
CA PHE A 562 9.35 -10.65 -22.61
C PHE A 562 8.13 -10.57 -23.55
N GLU A 563 7.10 -11.40 -23.34
CA GLU A 563 5.84 -11.28 -24.09
C GLU A 563 5.16 -9.93 -23.84
N GLY A 564 5.19 -9.41 -22.61
CA GLY A 564 4.73 -8.08 -22.30
C GLY A 564 5.49 -6.97 -23.05
N VAL A 565 6.82 -7.13 -23.24
CA VAL A 565 7.63 -6.24 -24.10
C VAL A 565 7.13 -6.29 -25.54
N GLN A 566 6.86 -7.48 -26.09
CA GLN A 566 6.35 -7.62 -27.45
C GLN A 566 4.96 -6.98 -27.63
N ILE A 567 4.07 -7.13 -26.64
CA ILE A 567 2.77 -6.46 -26.62
C ILE A 567 2.96 -4.94 -26.62
N ALA A 568 3.82 -4.41 -25.73
CA ALA A 568 4.10 -2.98 -25.64
C ALA A 568 4.63 -2.41 -26.95
N LEU A 569 5.57 -3.10 -27.61
CA LEU A 569 6.08 -2.69 -28.91
C LEU A 569 5.00 -2.76 -30.01
N SER A 570 4.08 -3.71 -29.94
CA SER A 570 2.94 -3.81 -30.86
C SER A 570 1.95 -2.64 -30.68
N LEU A 571 1.70 -2.22 -29.44
CA LEU A 571 0.90 -1.03 -29.13
C LEU A 571 1.49 0.24 -29.80
N MET A 572 2.82 0.39 -29.76
CA MET A 572 3.50 1.55 -30.36
C MET A 572 3.37 1.61 -31.90
N ASN A 573 3.09 0.48 -32.57
CA ASN A 573 2.88 0.40 -34.00
C ASN A 573 1.44 0.73 -34.46
N THR A 574 0.53 1.05 -33.55
CA THR A 574 -0.87 1.39 -33.86
C THR A 574 -1.02 2.78 -34.48
N THR A 575 -2.17 3.02 -35.13
CA THR A 575 -2.50 4.35 -35.68
C THR A 575 -2.62 5.40 -34.57
N ALA A 576 -3.15 5.03 -33.40
CA ALA A 576 -3.32 5.93 -32.27
C ALA A 576 -1.95 6.48 -31.79
N MET A 577 -0.95 5.61 -31.64
CA MET A 577 0.39 6.01 -31.20
C MET A 577 1.15 6.78 -32.27
N ARG A 578 0.98 6.43 -33.55
CA ARG A 578 1.60 7.19 -34.66
C ARG A 578 1.07 8.63 -34.75
N LYS A 579 -0.17 8.91 -34.33
CA LYS A 579 -0.72 10.28 -34.31
C LYS A 579 -0.02 11.21 -33.31
N ILE A 580 0.64 10.65 -32.30
CA ILE A 580 1.43 11.41 -31.33
C ILE A 580 2.93 11.26 -31.57
N ASP A 581 3.33 10.79 -32.78
CA ASP A 581 4.72 10.59 -33.21
C ASP A 581 5.53 9.82 -32.17
N VAL A 582 4.98 8.70 -31.67
CA VAL A 582 5.65 7.89 -30.66
C VAL A 582 6.94 7.28 -31.20
N GLU A 583 8.03 7.42 -30.47
CA GLU A 583 9.31 6.81 -30.76
C GLU A 583 9.89 6.16 -29.49
N ILE A 584 10.44 4.93 -29.65
CA ILE A 584 11.15 4.28 -28.55
C ILE A 584 12.46 5.03 -28.26
N GLN A 585 12.66 5.42 -27.02
CA GLN A 585 13.90 5.95 -26.50
C GLN A 585 14.71 4.81 -25.90
N SER A 586 15.41 4.07 -26.72
CA SER A 586 16.30 3.05 -26.19
C SER A 586 17.74 3.41 -26.50
N HIS A 587 18.48 3.65 -25.43
CA HIS A 587 19.93 3.62 -25.52
C HIS A 587 20.38 2.18 -25.24
N PRO A 588 21.28 1.60 -26.08
CA PRO A 588 21.75 0.26 -25.81
C PRO A 588 22.50 0.23 -24.49
N LEU A 589 22.08 -0.66 -23.58
CA LEU A 589 22.83 -0.89 -22.35
C LEU A 589 24.18 -1.51 -22.70
N THR A 590 25.28 -0.92 -22.22
CA THR A 590 26.62 -1.45 -22.38
C THR A 590 26.73 -2.90 -21.90
N ALA A 591 26.03 -3.24 -20.82
CA ALA A 591 25.95 -4.60 -20.29
C ALA A 591 25.36 -5.63 -21.28
N CYS A 592 24.64 -5.18 -22.33
CA CYS A 592 23.99 -6.05 -23.33
C CYS A 592 24.55 -5.82 -24.75
N ALA A 593 25.68 -5.09 -24.90
CA ALA A 593 26.25 -4.70 -26.19
C ALA A 593 26.70 -5.86 -27.08
N GLN A 594 26.90 -7.05 -26.52
CA GLN A 594 27.25 -8.28 -27.30
C GLN A 594 26.07 -8.80 -28.11
N TYR A 595 24.85 -8.39 -27.85
CA TYR A 595 23.66 -8.83 -28.57
C TYR A 595 23.24 -7.79 -29.61
N ARG A 596 22.64 -8.24 -30.71
CA ARG A 596 22.05 -7.32 -31.68
C ARG A 596 20.90 -6.58 -31.04
N LEU A 597 20.91 -5.26 -31.17
CA LEU A 597 19.84 -4.39 -30.62
C LEU A 597 18.45 -4.89 -31.04
N PHE A 598 17.55 -4.96 -30.08
CA PHE A 598 16.15 -5.44 -30.22
C PHE A 598 15.99 -6.92 -30.63
N SER A 599 17.05 -7.73 -30.66
CA SER A 599 16.91 -9.19 -30.75
C SER A 599 16.34 -9.74 -29.43
N ASP A 600 15.82 -10.97 -29.49
CA ASP A 600 15.31 -11.64 -28.29
C ASP A 600 16.39 -11.76 -27.21
N ASP A 601 17.63 -12.13 -27.59
CA ASP A 601 18.76 -12.20 -26.65
C ASP A 601 19.07 -10.83 -26.00
N TYR A 602 18.95 -9.74 -26.79
CA TYR A 602 19.08 -8.39 -26.25
C TYR A 602 18.00 -8.09 -25.20
N TRP A 603 16.73 -8.41 -25.51
CA TRP A 603 15.64 -8.18 -24.58
C TRP A 603 15.76 -9.04 -23.32
N TYR A 604 16.15 -10.30 -23.42
CA TYR A 604 16.41 -11.12 -22.23
C TYR A 604 17.53 -10.57 -21.36
N CYS A 605 18.63 -10.08 -21.96
CA CYS A 605 19.68 -9.39 -21.23
C CYS A 605 19.16 -8.12 -20.57
N HIS A 606 18.47 -7.27 -21.33
CA HIS A 606 17.95 -5.98 -20.87
C HIS A 606 16.94 -6.14 -19.74
N ILE A 607 16.05 -7.11 -19.81
CA ILE A 607 15.10 -7.46 -18.76
C ILE A 607 15.84 -7.79 -17.45
N ARG A 608 16.92 -8.58 -17.50
CA ARG A 608 17.70 -8.91 -16.29
C ARG A 608 18.40 -7.70 -15.67
N GLN A 609 18.80 -6.72 -16.48
CA GLN A 609 19.38 -5.47 -15.99
C GLN A 609 18.34 -4.58 -15.31
N MET A 610 17.14 -4.47 -15.88
CA MET A 610 16.13 -3.47 -15.56
C MET A 610 14.88 -4.03 -14.90
N THR A 611 14.89 -5.25 -14.39
CA THR A 611 13.81 -5.81 -13.57
C THR A 611 14.17 -5.77 -12.11
N TRP A 612 13.24 -5.27 -11.29
CA TRP A 612 13.33 -5.30 -9.84
C TRP A 612 11.95 -5.42 -9.16
N ASP A 613 11.90 -5.10 -7.88
CA ASP A 613 10.73 -5.20 -6.99
C ASP A 613 9.62 -4.23 -7.40
N LEU A 614 8.39 -4.72 -7.57
CA LEU A 614 7.19 -3.86 -7.63
C LEU A 614 6.62 -3.58 -6.22
N TYR A 615 7.36 -3.98 -5.19
CA TYR A 615 7.02 -3.76 -3.78
C TYR A 615 5.76 -4.50 -3.30
N HIS A 616 5.50 -5.69 -3.88
CA HIS A 616 4.36 -6.57 -3.59
C HIS A 616 4.74 -7.89 -2.89
N PRO A 617 5.64 -7.90 -1.87
CA PRO A 617 6.07 -9.14 -1.25
C PRO A 617 4.93 -9.81 -0.48
N VAL A 618 4.79 -11.13 -0.68
CA VAL A 618 3.80 -11.99 -0.04
C VAL A 618 4.45 -13.32 0.39
N GLY A 619 3.73 -14.18 1.10
CA GLY A 619 4.04 -15.60 1.26
C GLY A 619 5.00 -15.97 2.38
N THR A 620 5.57 -15.03 3.09
CA THR A 620 6.58 -15.31 4.14
C THR A 620 5.99 -15.89 5.43
N CYS A 621 4.67 -15.76 5.64
CA CYS A 621 3.89 -16.42 6.69
C CYS A 621 2.64 -17.06 6.06
N ALA A 622 2.82 -17.85 4.99
CA ALA A 622 1.73 -18.33 4.14
C ALA A 622 0.68 -19.15 4.90
N MET A 623 -0.60 -18.91 4.57
CA MET A 623 -1.68 -19.83 4.92
C MET A 623 -1.53 -21.15 4.15
N SER A 624 -1.92 -22.25 4.78
CA SER A 624 -1.86 -23.58 4.18
C SER A 624 -2.85 -24.53 4.84
N ALA A 625 -3.12 -25.64 4.18
CA ALA A 625 -3.95 -26.70 4.75
C ALA A 625 -3.23 -27.53 5.84
N SER A 626 -1.90 -27.39 5.96
CA SER A 626 -1.11 -28.14 6.96
C SER A 626 0.13 -27.38 7.42
N PRO A 627 0.65 -27.66 8.63
CA PRO A 627 1.82 -27.01 9.18
C PRO A 627 3.13 -27.36 8.44
N GLU A 628 3.17 -28.44 7.67
CA GLU A 628 4.34 -28.84 6.90
C GLU A 628 4.55 -27.95 5.66
N THR A 629 3.47 -27.36 5.14
CA THR A 629 3.48 -26.59 3.89
C THR A 629 3.36 -25.09 4.10
N GLY A 630 2.98 -24.65 5.30
CA GLY A 630 2.85 -23.23 5.61
C GLY A 630 2.90 -22.89 7.07
N VAL A 631 2.59 -21.66 7.39
CA VAL A 631 2.75 -21.06 8.72
C VAL A 631 1.42 -20.92 9.44
N LEU A 632 0.35 -20.70 8.70
CA LEU A 632 -0.97 -20.36 9.23
C LEU A 632 -2.03 -21.34 8.73
N ASP A 633 -3.08 -21.54 9.54
CA ASP A 633 -4.31 -22.17 9.07
C ASP A 633 -5.18 -21.18 8.26
N SER A 634 -6.32 -21.65 7.75
CA SER A 634 -7.24 -20.83 6.96
C SER A 634 -7.94 -19.71 7.76
N GLU A 635 -7.77 -19.68 9.07
CA GLU A 635 -8.24 -18.61 9.96
C GLU A 635 -7.12 -17.69 10.41
N MET A 636 -5.97 -17.75 9.70
CA MET A 636 -4.75 -16.97 9.96
C MET A 636 -4.13 -17.21 11.34
N ARG A 637 -4.42 -18.31 12.03
CA ARG A 637 -3.81 -18.70 13.29
C ARG A 637 -2.45 -19.38 13.01
N VAL A 638 -1.44 -19.05 13.80
CA VAL A 638 -0.12 -19.68 13.70
C VAL A 638 -0.20 -21.13 14.17
N TRP A 639 0.17 -22.08 13.32
CA TRP A 639 0.17 -23.49 13.62
C TRP A 639 0.93 -23.81 14.91
N GLY A 640 0.27 -24.52 15.83
CA GLY A 640 0.87 -24.96 17.09
C GLY A 640 1.05 -23.89 18.17
N ILE A 641 0.67 -22.63 17.94
CA ILE A 641 0.70 -21.54 18.93
C ILE A 641 -0.72 -20.98 19.11
N ARG A 642 -1.23 -21.04 20.32
CA ARG A 642 -2.57 -20.51 20.63
C ARG A 642 -2.52 -18.99 20.89
N GLY A 643 -3.59 -18.28 20.55
CA GLY A 643 -3.72 -16.83 20.78
C GLY A 643 -2.75 -15.99 19.96
N LEU A 644 -2.34 -16.49 18.77
CA LEU A 644 -1.44 -15.80 17.85
C LEU A 644 -1.95 -15.93 16.41
N ARG A 645 -2.15 -14.78 15.76
CA ARG A 645 -2.47 -14.70 14.31
C ARG A 645 -1.47 -13.79 13.59
N VAL A 646 -1.41 -13.96 12.28
CA VAL A 646 -0.76 -13.01 11.37
C VAL A 646 -1.80 -12.46 10.41
N ALA A 647 -1.82 -11.14 10.20
CA ALA A 647 -2.77 -10.49 9.30
C ALA A 647 -2.07 -9.35 8.54
N ASP A 648 -1.44 -9.68 7.42
CA ASP A 648 -0.83 -8.75 6.47
C ASP A 648 -0.55 -9.46 5.13
N ALA A 649 0.24 -8.86 4.24
CA ALA A 649 0.56 -9.46 2.94
C ALA A 649 1.28 -10.82 3.03
N SER A 650 1.97 -11.11 4.12
CA SER A 650 2.75 -12.35 4.28
C SER A 650 1.89 -13.61 4.29
N VAL A 651 0.58 -13.48 4.53
CA VAL A 651 -0.34 -14.63 4.69
C VAL A 651 -0.71 -15.30 3.37
N PHE A 652 -0.58 -14.59 2.25
CA PHE A 652 -0.97 -15.10 0.94
C PHE A 652 0.13 -16.00 0.35
N PRO A 653 -0.16 -17.26 -0.04
CA PRO A 653 0.85 -18.22 -0.47
C PRO A 653 1.44 -17.94 -1.85
N PHE A 654 0.81 -17.09 -2.65
CA PHE A 654 1.23 -16.70 -4.01
C PHE A 654 0.84 -15.25 -4.30
N THR A 655 1.39 -14.68 -5.39
CA THR A 655 1.05 -13.35 -5.90
C THR A 655 -0.31 -13.37 -6.60
N PHE A 656 -1.09 -12.31 -6.44
CA PHE A 656 -2.38 -12.14 -7.11
C PHE A 656 -2.23 -11.49 -8.49
N GLY A 657 -3.28 -11.58 -9.30
CA GLY A 657 -3.40 -10.91 -10.59
C GLY A 657 -3.58 -9.39 -10.50
N GLY A 658 -2.91 -8.73 -9.55
CA GLY A 658 -2.96 -7.28 -9.36
C GLY A 658 -2.21 -6.80 -8.13
N HIS A 659 -2.36 -5.51 -7.81
CA HIS A 659 -1.71 -4.86 -6.66
C HIS A 659 -2.35 -5.29 -5.33
N PRO A 660 -1.58 -5.66 -4.28
CA PRO A 660 -2.12 -6.41 -3.16
C PRO A 660 -2.91 -5.60 -2.12
N VAL A 661 -2.99 -4.27 -2.22
CA VAL A 661 -3.62 -3.43 -1.18
C VAL A 661 -5.06 -3.87 -0.88
N ALA A 662 -5.89 -4.07 -1.90
CA ALA A 662 -7.27 -4.49 -1.71
C ALA A 662 -7.36 -5.84 -0.98
N ALA A 663 -6.54 -6.83 -1.40
CA ALA A 663 -6.48 -8.15 -0.77
C ALA A 663 -6.03 -8.08 0.70
N ILE A 664 -5.05 -7.20 1.02
CA ILE A 664 -4.56 -6.99 2.38
C ILE A 664 -5.65 -6.39 3.28
N VAL A 665 -6.36 -5.39 2.79
CA VAL A 665 -7.49 -4.76 3.50
C VAL A 665 -8.61 -5.77 3.70
N MET A 666 -8.97 -6.53 2.68
CA MET A 666 -9.95 -7.62 2.74
C MET A 666 -9.56 -8.67 3.79
N ALA A 667 -8.29 -9.07 3.85
CA ALA A 667 -7.79 -10.00 4.87
C ALA A 667 -7.95 -9.43 6.29
N GLY A 668 -7.69 -8.13 6.48
CA GLY A 668 -7.94 -7.43 7.74
C GLY A 668 -9.40 -7.44 8.16
N GLU A 669 -10.33 -7.19 7.23
CA GLU A 669 -11.77 -7.26 7.46
C GLU A 669 -12.19 -8.68 7.85
N ARG A 670 -11.73 -9.69 7.09
CA ARG A 670 -12.08 -11.07 7.30
C ARG A 670 -11.56 -11.61 8.63
N VAL A 671 -10.27 -11.39 8.95
CA VAL A 671 -9.72 -11.89 10.23
C VAL A 671 -10.40 -11.25 11.43
N SER A 672 -10.85 -10.00 11.29
CA SER A 672 -11.60 -9.31 12.35
C SER A 672 -12.93 -10.00 12.62
N ASP A 673 -13.65 -10.44 11.58
CA ASP A 673 -14.90 -11.21 11.73
C ASP A 673 -14.64 -12.61 12.29
N LEU A 674 -13.56 -13.29 11.87
CA LEU A 674 -13.16 -14.58 12.44
C LEU A 674 -12.87 -14.47 13.94
N ILE A 675 -12.11 -13.45 14.36
CA ILE A 675 -11.85 -13.17 15.78
C ILE A 675 -13.17 -12.90 16.53
N ARG A 676 -14.06 -12.07 15.97
CA ARG A 676 -15.35 -11.78 16.58
C ARG A 676 -16.18 -13.04 16.77
N GLN A 677 -16.19 -13.92 15.78
CA GLN A 677 -16.89 -15.22 15.85
C GLN A 677 -16.31 -16.10 16.96
N ASP A 678 -14.98 -16.23 17.06
CA ASP A 678 -14.32 -17.05 18.10
C ASP A 678 -14.65 -16.59 19.53
N TYR A 679 -14.89 -15.28 19.71
CA TYR A 679 -15.22 -14.69 21.02
C TYR A 679 -16.69 -14.30 21.18
N GLY A 680 -17.59 -14.78 20.31
CA GLY A 680 -19.05 -14.60 20.43
C GLY A 680 -19.51 -13.15 20.27
N ALA A 681 -18.76 -12.31 19.54
CA ALA A 681 -19.12 -10.93 19.26
C ALA A 681 -19.82 -10.79 17.88
N PRO A 682 -20.61 -9.73 17.66
CA PRO A 682 -21.28 -9.51 16.38
C PRO A 682 -20.30 -9.42 15.21
N THR A 683 -20.60 -10.13 14.13
CA THR A 683 -19.84 -10.11 12.87
C THR A 683 -20.57 -9.31 11.80
N ALA A 684 -19.89 -8.91 10.72
CA ALA A 684 -20.50 -8.14 9.65
C ALA A 684 -21.44 -9.00 8.77
N PHE A 685 -21.08 -10.28 8.55
CA PHE A 685 -21.73 -11.13 7.53
C PHE A 685 -22.24 -12.47 8.06
N TYR A 686 -21.95 -12.83 9.29
CA TYR A 686 -22.44 -14.06 9.91
C TYR A 686 -23.35 -13.70 11.08
N SER A 687 -24.69 -13.74 10.89
CA SER A 687 -25.60 -13.81 12.02
C SER A 687 -25.36 -15.14 12.73
N SER A 688 -25.15 -15.12 14.05
CA SER A 688 -25.22 -16.31 14.88
C SER A 688 -26.58 -16.98 14.64
N GLY A 689 -26.59 -18.10 13.90
CA GLY A 689 -27.75 -18.95 13.80
C GLY A 689 -28.09 -19.60 15.13
#